data_1e3160e060a939b2903e71095326e729
#
_entry.id   1e3160e060a939b2903e71095326e729
#
_cell.length_a   1.000
_cell.length_b   1.000
_cell.length_c   1.000
_cell.angle_alpha   90.00
_cell.angle_beta   90.00
_cell.angle_gamma   90.00
#
_symmetry.space_group_name_H-M   'P 1'
#
loop_
_entity.id
_entity.type
_entity.pdbx_description
1 polymer ?
#
loop_
_entity_poly.entity_id
_entity_poly.type
_entity_poly.pdbx_seq_one_letter_code
_entity_poly.pdbx_strand_id
1 'polypeptide(L)'
;MRRIACVVVCALAAACQPNSNPRRLVLLHTNDEHSHLLGYGPEADEFPIVATRTGTGAIVGGASRRSTILAQERQKAKDAGADSLTVSAGDNLIGTLAQLRATVNAPDYKVMSLLGYDVTTLGNHEFDFGPDTLARVIGAAGSAGAKVPIVASNIHFSGAAGGRDAPLAALFDETGRSATAPVHRYLVLTTPNGLKVGFVGIVGADAANVAPLKAPVTFSVNPLAGESNLTASLLTLFDDMQAVVDRMRLEARPDVVVALSHSGLDPSSPAALSASEDAQIARNVSGIDAIVSGHSHTQVKAFTVHNDRSGKDVVVQQAGRFGDAVGRIALTVDPDGKVSWDPDQSGIVAVDDRTAPADPAVNQVITEAYSALETVPVVTTPQPLSFMQVTLAHITGTVPPANGAAGSLLFSPLSQLTFDVDNTGGQRETALLDLTADAMLFAMNNQALLPLIDARGNPITGPTDMAAEGAGVLRVSRLEQGRTGVLGFGDLFRAVPLGGSKASGTPGYPLTRFAIFGVELRAAFEVTAGLAYTSAGNGQFFLVPSGMKFKYDTSRQLFSTADALNPVAGRVTQISQAIDPTHPDGGSTVIYDADDLTLRANAGWKGVSPLKLYTITTSLYVATFASLAGVKLKNPANPAEVYTDPEQAIVRRQADRSEIKEWEALGMYVAAASQANAGKLPARYDATSATFAALRRTSCKGSLCEP
;
A
#
# COMPACT_ATOMS: atom_id res chain seq x y z
N MET A 1 61.70 56.02 39.75
CA MET A 1 61.91 55.07 38.64
C MET A 1 60.97 53.91 38.89
N ARG A 2 59.82 53.92 38.26
CA ARG A 2 58.81 52.86 38.36
C ARG A 2 58.91 52.02 37.08
N ARG A 3 59.24 50.75 37.18
CA ARG A 3 59.19 49.77 36.08
C ARG A 3 57.77 49.28 35.95
N ILE A 4 57.14 49.57 34.82
CA ILE A 4 55.87 49.02 34.42
C ILE A 4 56.14 47.64 33.81
N ALA A 5 55.66 46.58 34.45
CA ALA A 5 55.67 45.22 33.87
C ALA A 5 54.46 45.07 32.95
N CYS A 6 54.64 44.94 31.65
CA CYS A 6 53.63 44.49 30.72
C CYS A 6 53.38 43.00 30.93
N VAL A 7 52.19 42.65 31.45
CA VAL A 7 51.70 41.28 31.45
C VAL A 7 51.04 41.06 30.07
N VAL A 8 51.68 40.30 29.24
CA VAL A 8 51.11 39.80 27.97
C VAL A 8 50.19 38.63 28.35
N VAL A 9 48.86 38.87 28.33
CA VAL A 9 47.86 37.82 28.40
C VAL A 9 47.83 37.14 27.03
N CYS A 10 48.52 36.02 26.85
CA CYS A 10 48.26 35.11 25.77
C CYS A 10 46.88 34.46 25.99
N ALA A 11 45.85 34.99 25.35
CA ALA A 11 44.59 34.27 25.17
C ALA A 11 44.89 33.07 24.25
N LEU A 12 44.91 31.88 24.84
CA LEU A 12 44.83 30.63 24.11
C LEU A 12 43.46 30.60 23.45
N ALA A 13 43.41 31.05 22.20
CA ALA A 13 42.37 30.58 21.30
C ALA A 13 42.64 29.11 21.09
N ALA A 14 41.93 28.28 21.81
CA ALA A 14 41.75 26.88 21.45
C ALA A 14 41.02 26.89 20.10
N ALA A 15 41.81 27.03 19.02
CA ALA A 15 41.34 26.73 17.68
C ALA A 15 40.88 25.27 17.74
N CYS A 16 39.59 25.06 17.58
CA CYS A 16 39.07 23.75 17.22
C CYS A 16 39.84 23.33 15.97
N GLN A 17 40.86 22.49 16.14
CA GLN A 17 41.50 21.84 15.01
C GLN A 17 40.44 21.07 14.27
N PRO A 18 40.23 21.26 12.97
CA PRO A 18 39.31 20.42 12.23
C PRO A 18 39.73 18.99 12.47
N ASN A 19 38.73 18.15 12.79
CA ASN A 19 38.97 16.72 13.06
C ASN A 19 39.69 16.15 11.85
N SER A 20 40.97 15.79 11.98
CA SER A 20 41.84 15.39 10.86
C SER A 20 41.50 13.99 10.32
N ASN A 21 40.62 13.28 11.02
CA ASN A 21 40.19 11.93 10.65
C ASN A 21 38.82 11.95 9.94
N PRO A 22 38.66 11.13 8.90
CA PRO A 22 37.36 10.93 8.28
C PRO A 22 36.31 10.49 9.31
N ARG A 23 35.09 11.05 9.23
CA ARG A 23 33.94 10.63 10.05
C ARG A 23 33.11 9.64 9.25
N ARG A 24 32.64 8.58 9.90
CA ARG A 24 31.90 7.50 9.26
C ARG A 24 30.44 7.49 9.73
N LEU A 25 29.52 7.23 8.80
CA LEU A 25 28.09 7.10 9.05
C LEU A 25 27.58 5.82 8.39
N VAL A 26 26.80 5.04 9.13
CA VAL A 26 26.04 3.92 8.61
C VAL A 26 24.55 4.28 8.67
N LEU A 27 23.88 4.31 7.53
CA LEU A 27 22.43 4.39 7.45
C LEU A 27 21.89 2.97 7.44
N LEU A 28 21.13 2.62 8.47
CA LEU A 28 20.31 1.42 8.50
C LEU A 28 18.90 1.82 8.07
N HIS A 29 18.31 1.08 7.16
CA HIS A 29 17.01 1.49 6.66
C HIS A 29 16.06 0.36 6.33
N THR A 30 14.78 0.68 6.38
CA THR A 30 13.68 -0.12 5.86
C THR A 30 12.78 0.73 4.99
N ASN A 31 11.83 0.11 4.34
CA ASN A 31 10.79 0.72 3.54
C ASN A 31 9.60 -0.23 3.42
N ASP A 32 8.41 0.28 3.12
CA ASP A 32 7.22 -0.52 2.79
C ASP A 32 6.92 -1.59 3.86
N GLU A 33 6.90 -1.16 5.12
CA GLU A 33 6.67 -2.09 6.25
C GLU A 33 5.23 -2.59 6.32
N HIS A 34 4.27 -1.77 5.88
CA HIS A 34 2.87 -2.12 5.72
C HIS A 34 2.28 -2.82 6.94
N SER A 35 2.51 -2.28 8.12
CA SER A 35 2.02 -2.83 9.40
C SER A 35 2.43 -4.29 9.67
N HIS A 36 3.42 -4.84 8.96
CA HIS A 36 3.91 -6.20 9.18
C HIS A 36 4.75 -6.26 10.47
N LEU A 37 4.08 -6.12 11.61
CA LEU A 37 4.70 -6.21 12.93
C LEU A 37 5.02 -7.67 13.29
N LEU A 38 4.19 -8.61 12.82
CA LEU A 38 4.44 -10.05 12.93
C LEU A 38 5.31 -10.52 11.75
N GLY A 39 6.04 -11.61 11.94
CA GLY A 39 6.65 -12.35 10.84
C GLY A 39 5.58 -13.12 10.07
N TYR A 40 5.85 -13.46 8.83
CA TYR A 40 4.90 -14.13 7.94
C TYR A 40 5.51 -15.35 7.22
N GLY A 41 4.63 -16.28 6.80
CA GLY A 41 4.97 -17.52 6.10
C GLY A 41 5.38 -18.69 7.02
N PRO A 42 5.11 -19.94 6.63
CA PRO A 42 4.27 -20.36 5.51
C PRO A 42 2.77 -20.13 5.73
N GLU A 43 2.34 -19.88 6.95
CA GLU A 43 1.04 -19.28 7.27
C GLU A 43 1.20 -17.74 7.28
N ALA A 44 0.08 -16.97 7.25
CA ALA A 44 0.10 -15.54 7.00
C ALA A 44 0.94 -14.75 8.00
N ASP A 45 0.58 -14.82 9.27
CA ASP A 45 1.26 -14.09 10.34
C ASP A 45 1.63 -15.04 11.48
N GLU A 46 2.79 -14.78 12.10
CA GLU A 46 3.24 -15.53 13.27
C GLU A 46 2.61 -14.98 14.55
N PHE A 47 1.54 -15.60 15.04
CA PHE A 47 0.97 -15.24 16.35
C PHE A 47 0.48 -16.48 17.11
N PRO A 48 0.86 -16.66 18.38
CA PRO A 48 1.82 -15.85 19.15
C PRO A 48 3.23 -15.94 18.59
N ILE A 49 4.02 -14.86 18.77
CA ILE A 49 5.39 -14.80 18.25
C ILE A 49 6.27 -15.86 18.91
N VAL A 50 6.94 -16.67 18.11
CA VAL A 50 7.94 -17.63 18.59
C VAL A 50 9.24 -16.90 18.92
N ALA A 51 9.57 -16.79 20.21
CA ALA A 51 10.74 -16.06 20.68
C ALA A 51 12.06 -16.75 20.35
N THR A 52 12.06 -18.07 20.19
CA THR A 52 13.27 -18.84 19.90
C THR A 52 13.49 -19.02 18.41
N ARG A 53 14.76 -18.97 17.99
CA ARG A 53 15.15 -19.26 16.61
C ARG A 53 14.80 -20.71 16.27
N THR A 54 13.95 -20.91 15.25
CA THR A 54 13.58 -22.25 14.78
C THR A 54 14.51 -22.78 13.69
N GLY A 55 15.23 -21.90 13.00
CA GLY A 55 16.34 -22.23 12.12
C GLY A 55 15.98 -22.66 10.70
N THR A 56 14.71 -22.64 10.30
CA THR A 56 14.29 -23.05 8.95
C THR A 56 14.25 -21.92 7.92
N GLY A 57 14.12 -20.66 8.36
CA GLY A 57 13.86 -19.51 7.49
C GLY A 57 12.45 -19.50 6.91
N ALA A 58 11.54 -20.26 7.51
CA ALA A 58 10.16 -20.34 7.06
C ALA A 58 9.37 -19.07 7.46
N ILE A 59 9.78 -18.41 8.54
CA ILE A 59 9.17 -17.17 9.02
C ILE A 59 10.07 -16.02 8.65
N VAL A 60 9.57 -15.09 7.85
CA VAL A 60 10.30 -13.95 7.31
C VAL A 60 9.78 -12.67 7.95
N GLY A 61 10.66 -11.68 8.15
CA GLY A 61 10.29 -10.39 8.73
C GLY A 61 9.94 -10.47 10.22
N GLY A 62 9.04 -9.58 10.61
CA GLY A 62 8.62 -9.38 12.00
C GLY A 62 9.48 -8.36 12.72
N ALA A 63 8.82 -7.36 13.32
CA ALA A 63 9.49 -6.22 13.95
C ALA A 63 10.35 -6.64 15.15
N SER A 64 9.95 -7.67 15.89
CA SER A 64 10.74 -8.16 17.02
C SER A 64 12.07 -8.82 16.60
N ARG A 65 12.13 -9.50 15.44
CA ARG A 65 13.39 -10.01 14.88
C ARG A 65 14.21 -8.88 14.24
N ARG A 66 13.54 -7.95 13.55
CA ARG A 66 14.20 -6.76 13.00
C ARG A 66 14.88 -5.93 14.09
N SER A 67 14.30 -5.81 15.29
CA SER A 67 14.95 -5.17 16.45
C SER A 67 16.33 -5.77 16.74
N THR A 68 16.41 -7.10 16.77
CA THR A 68 17.68 -7.82 17.01
C THR A 68 18.69 -7.55 15.88
N ILE A 69 18.28 -7.58 14.62
CA ILE A 69 19.16 -7.26 13.48
C ILE A 69 19.67 -5.83 13.57
N LEU A 70 18.78 -4.85 13.82
CA LEU A 70 19.17 -3.44 13.95
C LEU A 70 20.18 -3.24 15.10
N ALA A 71 19.99 -3.91 16.23
CA ALA A 71 20.92 -3.85 17.33
C ALA A 71 22.31 -4.42 16.94
N GLN A 72 22.33 -5.54 16.23
CA GLN A 72 23.59 -6.14 15.72
C GLN A 72 24.30 -5.23 14.74
N GLU A 73 23.57 -4.65 13.79
CA GLU A 73 24.17 -3.76 12.77
C GLU A 73 24.68 -2.43 13.36
N ARG A 74 23.96 -1.88 14.35
CA ARG A 74 24.43 -0.72 15.15
C ARG A 74 25.72 -1.05 15.90
N GLN A 75 25.81 -2.23 16.49
CA GLN A 75 27.02 -2.67 17.19
C GLN A 75 28.20 -2.82 16.21
N LYS A 76 27.97 -3.42 15.02
CA LYS A 76 28.99 -3.52 13.97
C LYS A 76 29.49 -2.13 13.50
N ALA A 77 28.55 -1.16 13.34
CA ALA A 77 28.90 0.21 12.98
C ALA A 77 29.79 0.84 14.06
N LYS A 78 29.41 0.71 15.33
CA LYS A 78 30.17 1.20 16.48
C LYS A 78 31.57 0.59 16.56
N ASP A 79 31.70 -0.73 16.36
CA ASP A 79 32.96 -1.45 16.38
C ASP A 79 33.89 -0.99 15.23
N ALA A 80 33.31 -0.56 14.11
CA ALA A 80 34.01 0.06 12.98
C ALA A 80 34.31 1.57 13.17
N GLY A 81 33.97 2.15 14.33
CA GLY A 81 34.13 3.57 14.62
C GLY A 81 33.21 4.49 13.80
N ALA A 82 32.04 3.99 13.39
CA ALA A 82 31.03 4.74 12.68
C ALA A 82 29.82 5.06 13.58
N ASP A 83 29.23 6.24 13.39
CA ASP A 83 27.88 6.51 13.89
C ASP A 83 26.86 5.77 13.05
N SER A 84 25.67 5.51 13.59
CA SER A 84 24.56 4.92 12.84
C SER A 84 23.28 5.67 13.08
N LEU A 85 22.48 5.81 12.01
CA LEU A 85 21.09 6.28 12.06
C LEU A 85 20.19 5.23 11.39
N THR A 86 18.98 5.07 11.93
CA THR A 86 18.00 4.13 11.41
C THR A 86 16.81 4.89 10.86
N VAL A 87 16.44 4.64 9.60
CA VAL A 87 15.44 5.42 8.87
C VAL A 87 14.45 4.54 8.10
N SER A 88 13.30 5.08 7.72
CA SER A 88 12.33 4.40 6.85
C SER A 88 11.92 5.30 5.68
N ALA A 89 11.76 4.72 4.50
CA ALA A 89 11.31 5.41 3.29
C ALA A 89 9.79 5.36 3.08
N GLY A 90 8.99 5.31 4.17
CA GLY A 90 7.54 5.42 4.12
C GLY A 90 6.80 4.09 3.92
N ASP A 91 5.48 4.19 3.77
CA ASP A 91 4.54 3.07 3.77
C ASP A 91 4.72 2.19 5.02
N ASN A 92 4.74 2.84 6.18
CA ASN A 92 4.86 2.16 7.46
C ASN A 92 3.53 1.53 7.90
N LEU A 93 2.42 2.11 7.44
CA LEU A 93 1.05 1.73 7.77
C LEU A 93 0.45 0.82 6.69
N ILE A 94 -0.71 0.23 6.99
CA ILE A 94 -1.60 -0.45 6.04
C ILE A 94 -1.03 -1.75 5.48
N GLY A 95 -1.62 -2.87 5.85
CA GLY A 95 -1.24 -4.20 5.32
C GLY A 95 -1.65 -5.37 6.19
N THR A 96 -1.75 -5.17 7.50
CA THR A 96 -2.14 -6.25 8.43
C THR A 96 -3.16 -5.78 9.48
N LEU A 97 -3.62 -6.69 10.31
CA LEU A 97 -4.56 -6.40 11.39
C LEU A 97 -4.07 -5.33 12.39
N ALA A 98 -2.76 -5.09 12.48
CA ALA A 98 -2.20 -4.04 13.34
C ALA A 98 -2.76 -2.65 12.99
N GLN A 99 -3.04 -2.38 11.70
CA GLN A 99 -3.61 -1.11 11.25
C GLN A 99 -4.97 -0.77 11.86
N LEU A 100 -5.74 -1.77 12.32
CA LEU A 100 -7.00 -1.55 13.03
C LEU A 100 -6.82 -0.81 14.36
N ARG A 101 -5.60 -0.72 14.85
CA ARG A 101 -5.21 0.01 16.05
C ARG A 101 -4.50 1.34 15.77
N ALA A 102 -4.30 1.70 14.52
CA ALA A 102 -3.49 2.86 14.12
C ALA A 102 -3.99 4.17 14.77
N THR A 103 -5.29 4.45 14.74
CA THR A 103 -5.88 5.66 15.33
C THR A 103 -6.05 5.61 16.85
N VAL A 104 -5.79 4.46 17.49
CA VAL A 104 -5.98 4.26 18.93
C VAL A 104 -4.68 4.40 19.70
N ASN A 105 -3.63 3.69 19.28
CA ASN A 105 -2.32 3.66 19.93
C ASN A 105 -1.15 3.51 18.96
N ALA A 106 -1.41 3.61 17.65
CA ALA A 106 -0.44 3.62 16.55
C ALA A 106 0.70 2.60 16.77
N PRO A 107 0.42 1.28 16.79
CA PRO A 107 1.40 0.26 17.17
C PRO A 107 2.63 0.28 16.25
N ASP A 108 2.48 0.63 14.98
CA ASP A 108 3.56 0.75 14.00
C ASP A 108 4.59 1.79 14.44
N TYR A 109 4.17 3.03 14.68
CA TYR A 109 5.07 4.10 15.13
C TYR A 109 5.61 3.84 16.55
N LYS A 110 4.81 3.22 17.43
CA LYS A 110 5.28 2.82 18.76
C LYS A 110 6.40 1.79 18.65
N VAL A 111 6.25 0.79 17.80
CA VAL A 111 7.28 -0.22 17.53
C VAL A 111 8.51 0.42 16.86
N MET A 112 8.34 1.26 15.83
CA MET A 112 9.47 1.99 15.22
C MET A 112 10.27 2.78 16.27
N SER A 113 9.58 3.46 17.20
CA SER A 113 10.25 4.19 18.29
C SER A 113 11.04 3.25 19.21
N LEU A 114 10.52 2.06 19.54
CA LEU A 114 11.24 1.05 20.33
C LEU A 114 12.44 0.48 19.57
N LEU A 115 12.32 0.30 18.27
CA LEU A 115 13.41 -0.15 17.40
C LEU A 115 14.49 0.95 17.20
N GLY A 116 14.23 2.17 17.69
CA GLY A 116 15.16 3.29 17.58
C GLY A 116 15.28 3.83 16.17
N TYR A 117 14.16 3.99 15.46
CA TYR A 117 14.14 4.77 14.22
C TYR A 117 14.34 6.24 14.53
N ASP A 118 15.25 6.89 13.82
CA ASP A 118 15.62 8.29 14.00
C ASP A 118 14.74 9.22 13.16
N VAL A 119 14.34 8.78 11.95
CA VAL A 119 13.49 9.55 11.01
C VAL A 119 12.72 8.59 10.10
N THR A 120 11.52 8.98 9.71
CA THR A 120 10.76 8.33 8.63
C THR A 120 10.20 9.38 7.66
N THR A 121 9.71 8.92 6.50
CA THR A 121 8.92 9.75 5.58
C THR A 121 7.50 9.18 5.46
N LEU A 122 6.66 9.84 4.66
CA LEU A 122 5.35 9.37 4.25
C LEU A 122 5.46 8.64 2.92
N GLY A 123 4.68 7.57 2.75
CA GLY A 123 4.39 6.99 1.45
C GLY A 123 2.94 7.27 1.04
N ASN A 124 2.45 6.57 0.02
CA ASN A 124 1.07 6.74 -0.46
C ASN A 124 0.05 6.14 0.51
N HIS A 125 0.38 5.04 1.18
CA HIS A 125 -0.54 4.34 2.06
C HIS A 125 -0.73 5.02 3.43
N GLU A 126 0.10 5.97 3.82
CA GLU A 126 -0.22 6.86 4.94
C GLU A 126 -1.50 7.67 4.69
N PHE A 127 -1.90 7.86 3.43
CA PHE A 127 -3.08 8.63 3.02
C PHE A 127 -4.32 7.77 2.71
N ASP A 128 -4.28 6.47 2.89
CA ASP A 128 -5.41 5.56 2.57
C ASP A 128 -6.71 5.90 3.32
N PHE A 129 -6.61 6.57 4.45
CA PHE A 129 -7.75 7.06 5.24
C PHE A 129 -7.93 8.57 5.16
N GLY A 130 -7.13 9.24 4.33
CA GLY A 130 -7.11 10.70 4.21
C GLY A 130 -6.24 11.42 5.25
N PRO A 131 -5.92 12.69 4.99
CA PRO A 131 -4.97 13.46 5.79
C PRO A 131 -5.46 13.75 7.22
N ASP A 132 -6.75 13.86 7.45
CA ASP A 132 -7.35 14.04 8.77
C ASP A 132 -7.17 12.77 9.65
N THR A 133 -7.26 11.59 9.07
CA THR A 133 -7.00 10.34 9.78
C THR A 133 -5.51 10.15 10.03
N LEU A 134 -4.64 10.46 9.08
CA LEU A 134 -3.20 10.46 9.30
C LEU A 134 -2.80 11.36 10.48
N ALA A 135 -3.39 12.56 10.56
CA ALA A 135 -3.16 13.43 11.71
C ALA A 135 -3.57 12.79 13.05
N ARG A 136 -4.68 12.03 13.06
CA ARG A 136 -5.10 11.28 14.27
C ARG A 136 -4.13 10.15 14.60
N VAL A 137 -3.62 9.43 13.60
CA VAL A 137 -2.61 8.37 13.80
C VAL A 137 -1.33 8.95 14.40
N ILE A 138 -0.83 10.07 13.86
CA ILE A 138 0.36 10.77 14.39
C ILE A 138 0.11 11.24 15.81
N GLY A 139 -1.08 11.79 16.10
CA GLY A 139 -1.48 12.18 17.46
C GLY A 139 -1.55 11.00 18.44
N ALA A 140 -2.09 9.86 17.99
CA ALA A 140 -2.13 8.61 18.77
C ALA A 140 -0.71 8.08 19.03
N ALA A 141 0.18 8.14 18.04
CA ALA A 141 1.58 7.78 18.19
C ALA A 141 2.28 8.61 19.27
N GLY A 142 2.14 9.93 19.21
CA GLY A 142 2.67 10.85 20.24
C GLY A 142 2.10 10.56 21.64
N SER A 143 0.79 10.31 21.75
CA SER A 143 0.12 9.93 22.99
C SER A 143 0.60 8.60 23.56
N ALA A 144 0.98 7.67 22.68
CA ALA A 144 1.57 6.37 23.05
C ALA A 144 3.09 6.46 23.34
N GLY A 145 3.68 7.65 23.31
CA GLY A 145 5.10 7.89 23.59
C GLY A 145 6.05 7.63 22.43
N ALA A 146 5.55 7.43 21.21
CA ALA A 146 6.39 7.32 20.03
C ALA A 146 7.03 8.67 19.68
N LYS A 147 8.31 8.63 19.27
CA LYS A 147 9.13 9.83 19.03
C LYS A 147 9.88 9.76 17.69
N VAL A 148 9.26 9.18 16.67
CA VAL A 148 9.86 9.11 15.34
C VAL A 148 9.40 10.33 14.53
N PRO A 149 10.28 11.31 14.26
CA PRO A 149 9.93 12.44 13.41
C PRO A 149 9.72 12.02 11.96
N ILE A 150 8.83 12.72 11.28
CA ILE A 150 8.45 12.47 9.89
C ILE A 150 8.99 13.64 9.05
N VAL A 151 9.64 13.36 7.94
CA VAL A 151 9.99 14.36 6.93
C VAL A 151 9.06 14.23 5.71
N ALA A 152 8.54 15.36 5.21
CA ALA A 152 7.65 15.42 4.06
C ALA A 152 7.92 16.70 3.27
N SER A 153 8.87 16.66 2.32
CA SER A 153 9.43 17.86 1.72
C SER A 153 8.60 18.41 0.55
N ASN A 154 7.92 17.55 -0.20
CA ASN A 154 7.13 17.95 -1.36
C ASN A 154 5.61 17.93 -1.14
N ILE A 155 5.17 17.95 0.13
CA ILE A 155 3.76 18.02 0.51
C ILE A 155 3.26 19.46 0.48
N HIS A 156 2.03 19.67 -0.01
CA HIS A 156 1.34 20.95 -0.01
C HIS A 156 -0.07 20.81 0.56
N PHE A 157 -0.44 21.77 1.40
CA PHE A 157 -1.76 21.83 2.03
C PHE A 157 -2.63 22.86 1.32
N SER A 158 -3.95 22.63 1.28
CA SER A 158 -4.91 23.54 0.61
C SER A 158 -5.00 24.93 1.24
N GLY A 159 -4.64 25.05 2.51
CA GLY A 159 -4.83 26.28 3.28
C GLY A 159 -6.30 26.63 3.59
N ALA A 160 -7.25 25.76 3.20
CA ALA A 160 -8.67 25.98 3.42
C ALA A 160 -9.01 25.81 4.91
N ALA A 161 -9.63 26.82 5.51
CA ALA A 161 -10.10 26.74 6.89
C ALA A 161 -11.12 25.60 7.04
N GLY A 162 -10.85 24.64 7.93
CA GLY A 162 -11.69 23.46 8.13
C GLY A 162 -11.57 22.39 7.02
N GLY A 163 -10.60 22.50 6.11
CA GLY A 163 -10.27 21.46 5.14
C GLY A 163 -9.83 20.17 5.83
N ARG A 164 -9.98 19.01 5.15
CA ARG A 164 -9.56 17.72 5.70
C ARG A 164 -8.06 17.64 6.00
N ASP A 165 -7.24 18.45 5.34
CA ASP A 165 -5.80 18.54 5.55
C ASP A 165 -5.39 19.50 6.67
N ALA A 166 -6.31 20.33 7.19
CA ALA A 166 -5.99 21.30 8.24
C ALA A 166 -5.43 20.65 9.52
N PRO A 167 -5.92 19.49 10.02
CA PRO A 167 -5.32 18.83 11.18
C PRO A 167 -3.87 18.37 10.93
N LEU A 168 -3.56 17.89 9.73
CA LEU A 168 -2.20 17.48 9.37
C LEU A 168 -1.27 18.69 9.20
N ALA A 169 -1.77 19.75 8.55
CA ALA A 169 -1.05 21.01 8.42
C ALA A 169 -0.67 21.63 9.78
N ALA A 170 -1.52 21.45 10.80
CA ALA A 170 -1.25 21.92 12.17
C ALA A 170 -0.10 21.15 12.86
N LEU A 171 0.26 19.97 12.39
CA LEU A 171 1.37 19.16 12.88
C LEU A 171 2.68 19.41 12.12
N PHE A 172 2.66 20.26 11.10
CA PHE A 172 3.74 20.44 10.14
C PHE A 172 4.62 21.64 10.48
N ASP A 173 5.94 21.46 10.41
CA ASP A 173 6.96 22.50 10.56
C ASP A 173 7.64 22.82 9.22
N GLU A 174 7.32 23.99 8.67
CA GLU A 174 7.93 24.51 7.44
C GLU A 174 9.42 24.84 7.60
N THR A 175 9.90 25.05 8.82
CA THR A 175 11.23 25.61 9.08
C THR A 175 12.29 24.55 9.35
N GLY A 176 11.88 23.31 9.63
CA GLY A 176 12.79 22.22 10.06
C GLY A 176 13.45 22.48 11.43
N ARG A 177 12.92 23.39 12.24
CA ARG A 177 13.53 23.85 13.52
C ARG A 177 12.68 23.57 14.75
N SER A 178 11.44 23.18 14.58
CA SER A 178 10.57 22.87 15.71
C SER A 178 11.05 21.61 16.42
N ALA A 179 11.23 21.70 17.73
CA ALA A 179 11.55 20.54 18.57
C ALA A 179 10.31 19.70 18.92
N THR A 180 9.12 20.17 18.61
CA THR A 180 7.85 19.57 19.05
C THR A 180 6.91 19.16 17.93
N ALA A 181 7.09 19.71 16.72
CA ALA A 181 6.31 19.27 15.57
C ALA A 181 6.71 17.84 15.16
N PRO A 182 5.76 16.95 14.92
CA PRO A 182 6.08 15.58 14.50
C PRO A 182 6.38 15.45 13.00
N VAL A 183 5.99 16.44 12.18
CA VAL A 183 6.20 16.42 10.72
C VAL A 183 6.97 17.66 10.29
N HIS A 184 7.99 17.50 9.46
CA HIS A 184 8.91 18.57 9.08
C HIS A 184 9.10 18.66 7.57
N ARG A 185 9.28 19.87 7.03
CA ARG A 185 9.71 20.08 5.64
C ARG A 185 11.08 19.46 5.37
N TYR A 186 12.00 19.57 6.30
CA TYR A 186 13.28 18.89 6.38
C TYR A 186 13.71 18.79 7.84
N LEU A 187 14.64 17.89 8.15
CA LEU A 187 15.15 17.69 9.50
C LEU A 187 16.67 17.55 9.45
N VAL A 188 17.37 18.10 10.45
CA VAL A 188 18.81 17.90 10.60
C VAL A 188 19.11 17.30 11.97
N LEU A 189 19.73 16.13 11.99
CA LEU A 189 20.17 15.44 13.19
C LEU A 189 21.69 15.58 13.33
N THR A 190 22.18 15.65 14.56
CA THR A 190 23.61 15.63 14.86
C THR A 190 23.95 14.31 15.53
N THR A 191 24.84 13.55 14.92
CA THR A 191 25.31 12.27 15.45
C THR A 191 26.28 12.45 16.62
N PRO A 192 26.55 11.40 17.42
CA PRO A 192 27.50 11.49 18.54
C PRO A 192 28.90 11.99 18.16
N ASN A 193 29.39 11.66 16.97
CA ASN A 193 30.68 12.14 16.44
C ASN A 193 30.60 13.52 15.78
N GLY A 194 29.46 14.20 15.91
CA GLY A 194 29.25 15.57 15.46
C GLY A 194 28.95 15.74 13.96
N LEU A 195 28.61 14.64 13.23
CA LEU A 195 28.09 14.75 11.88
C LEU A 195 26.68 15.34 11.90
N LYS A 196 26.45 16.36 11.07
CA LYS A 196 25.11 16.86 10.80
C LYS A 196 24.56 16.16 9.57
N VAL A 197 23.49 15.40 9.77
CA VAL A 197 22.82 14.66 8.70
C VAL A 197 21.46 15.32 8.44
N GLY A 198 21.28 15.86 7.25
CA GLY A 198 20.03 16.46 6.79
C GLY A 198 19.14 15.41 6.11
N PHE A 199 17.86 15.45 6.39
CA PHE A 199 16.85 14.57 5.83
C PHE A 199 15.80 15.35 5.07
N VAL A 200 15.44 14.88 3.89
CA VAL A 200 14.27 15.31 3.11
C VAL A 200 13.39 14.10 2.81
N GLY A 201 12.08 14.30 2.74
CA GLY A 201 11.09 13.25 2.47
C GLY A 201 10.39 13.51 1.14
N ILE A 202 10.25 12.50 0.30
CA ILE A 202 9.70 12.62 -1.05
C ILE A 202 8.60 11.57 -1.26
N VAL A 203 7.45 12.00 -1.79
CA VAL A 203 6.44 11.12 -2.37
C VAL A 203 6.50 11.32 -3.89
N GLY A 204 6.79 10.25 -4.61
CA GLY A 204 6.97 10.28 -6.06
C GLY A 204 5.68 10.44 -6.85
N ALA A 205 5.79 10.48 -8.17
CA ALA A 205 4.65 10.71 -9.06
C ALA A 205 3.68 9.52 -9.06
N ASP A 206 4.20 8.31 -9.18
CA ASP A 206 3.35 7.09 -9.16
C ASP A 206 2.70 6.93 -7.79
N ALA A 207 3.46 7.03 -6.70
CA ALA A 207 2.94 6.97 -5.34
C ALA A 207 1.83 8.02 -5.09
N ALA A 208 2.01 9.25 -5.55
CA ALA A 208 0.97 10.28 -5.45
C ALA A 208 -0.28 9.95 -6.25
N ASN A 209 -0.15 9.31 -7.42
CA ASN A 209 -1.28 8.96 -8.27
C ASN A 209 -2.14 7.84 -7.69
N VAL A 210 -1.53 6.87 -7.01
CA VAL A 210 -2.25 5.73 -6.40
C VAL A 210 -2.80 6.01 -5.00
N ALA A 211 -2.74 7.24 -4.51
CA ALA A 211 -3.31 7.70 -3.23
C ALA A 211 -4.56 8.59 -3.43
N PRO A 212 -5.72 8.07 -3.88
CA PRO A 212 -6.87 8.90 -4.25
C PRO A 212 -7.48 9.66 -3.07
N LEU A 213 -7.35 9.14 -1.84
CA LEU A 213 -7.91 9.77 -0.64
C LEU A 213 -7.02 10.83 0.01
N LYS A 214 -5.83 11.09 -0.54
CA LYS A 214 -4.94 12.16 -0.05
C LYS A 214 -5.54 13.57 -0.14
N ALA A 215 -6.49 13.78 -1.04
CA ALA A 215 -7.08 15.09 -1.23
C ALA A 215 -7.69 15.66 0.07
N PRO A 216 -7.52 16.99 0.33
CA PRO A 216 -6.99 18.01 -0.57
C PRO A 216 -5.45 18.20 -0.55
N VAL A 217 -4.70 17.36 0.14
CA VAL A 217 -3.23 17.34 0.06
C VAL A 217 -2.79 17.08 -1.39
N THR A 218 -1.77 17.80 -1.81
CA THR A 218 -1.08 17.57 -3.10
C THR A 218 0.42 17.41 -2.89
N PHE A 219 1.09 16.85 -3.88
CA PHE A 219 2.54 16.74 -3.94
C PHE A 219 3.06 17.46 -5.17
N SER A 220 4.33 17.86 -5.17
CA SER A 220 4.98 18.58 -6.27
C SER A 220 5.20 17.70 -7.51
N VAL A 221 4.15 17.08 -8.00
CA VAL A 221 4.15 16.25 -9.21
C VAL A 221 3.04 16.71 -10.13
N ASN A 222 3.23 16.55 -11.46
CA ASN A 222 2.19 16.88 -12.41
C ASN A 222 1.38 15.62 -12.78
N PRO A 223 0.20 15.40 -12.21
CA PRO A 223 -0.60 14.20 -12.47
C PRO A 223 -1.16 14.15 -13.91
N LEU A 224 -1.16 15.27 -14.65
CA LEU A 224 -1.71 15.36 -15.99
C LEU A 224 -0.70 14.95 -17.08
N ALA A 225 0.58 14.80 -16.76
CA ALA A 225 1.61 14.49 -17.75
C ALA A 225 1.52 13.03 -18.26
N GLY A 226 0.81 12.15 -17.57
CA GLY A 226 0.66 10.73 -17.89
C GLY A 226 1.97 9.95 -17.76
N GLU A 227 1.87 8.63 -17.64
CA GLU A 227 3.04 7.74 -17.49
C GLU A 227 3.97 7.73 -18.72
N SER A 228 3.45 8.08 -19.89
CA SER A 228 4.24 8.17 -21.12
C SER A 228 5.30 9.29 -21.09
N ASN A 229 5.25 10.19 -20.09
CA ASN A 229 6.24 11.25 -19.92
C ASN A 229 6.57 11.47 -18.44
N LEU A 230 7.15 10.45 -17.82
CA LEU A 230 7.58 10.47 -16.42
C LEU A 230 8.47 11.68 -16.09
N THR A 231 9.41 12.02 -16.99
CA THR A 231 10.27 13.18 -16.80
C THR A 231 9.49 14.48 -16.67
N ALA A 232 8.45 14.69 -17.48
CA ALA A 232 7.60 15.88 -17.38
C ALA A 232 6.77 15.89 -16.08
N SER A 233 6.35 14.71 -15.60
CA SER A 233 5.67 14.58 -14.28
C SER A 233 6.59 14.99 -13.13
N LEU A 234 7.89 14.73 -13.23
CA LEU A 234 8.88 14.97 -12.18
C LEU A 234 9.52 16.36 -12.22
N LEU A 235 9.36 17.15 -13.29
CA LEU A 235 10.04 18.46 -13.38
C LEU A 235 9.71 19.38 -12.19
N THR A 236 8.43 19.50 -11.81
CA THR A 236 8.02 20.30 -10.66
C THR A 236 8.61 19.75 -9.36
N LEU A 237 8.71 18.42 -9.23
CA LEU A 237 9.34 17.77 -8.10
C LEU A 237 10.82 18.13 -7.99
N PHE A 238 11.56 18.09 -9.10
CA PHE A 238 12.99 18.41 -9.11
C PHE A 238 13.23 19.85 -8.66
N ASP A 239 12.43 20.81 -9.14
CA ASP A 239 12.60 22.23 -8.78
C ASP A 239 12.22 22.49 -7.31
N ASP A 240 11.13 21.91 -6.81
CA ASP A 240 10.70 22.05 -5.41
C ASP A 240 11.73 21.40 -4.46
N MET A 241 12.16 20.19 -4.77
CA MET A 241 13.17 19.50 -3.96
C MET A 241 14.52 20.20 -3.99
N GLN A 242 14.94 20.76 -5.13
CA GLN A 242 16.16 21.57 -5.19
C GLN A 242 16.06 22.78 -4.26
N ALA A 243 14.92 23.48 -4.26
CA ALA A 243 14.72 24.63 -3.37
C ALA A 243 14.77 24.23 -1.87
N VAL A 244 14.20 23.09 -1.50
CA VAL A 244 14.26 22.57 -0.12
C VAL A 244 15.70 22.20 0.28
N VAL A 245 16.41 21.47 -0.58
CA VAL A 245 17.82 21.07 -0.34
C VAL A 245 18.72 22.30 -0.21
N ASP A 246 18.60 23.27 -1.12
CA ASP A 246 19.39 24.50 -1.10
C ASP A 246 19.13 25.30 0.17
N ARG A 247 17.88 25.45 0.58
CA ARG A 247 17.49 26.09 1.82
C ARG A 247 18.09 25.40 3.04
N MET A 248 17.97 24.08 3.13
CA MET A 248 18.53 23.29 4.24
C MET A 248 20.07 23.43 4.29
N ARG A 249 20.75 23.35 3.14
CA ARG A 249 22.20 23.53 3.07
C ARG A 249 22.65 24.94 3.46
N LEU A 250 21.88 25.97 3.09
CA LEU A 250 22.16 27.36 3.48
C LEU A 250 21.94 27.58 4.99
N GLU A 251 20.82 27.11 5.54
CA GLU A 251 20.39 27.45 6.89
C GLU A 251 21.01 26.55 7.97
N ALA A 252 21.10 25.24 7.73
CA ALA A 252 21.52 24.25 8.71
C ALA A 252 22.92 23.67 8.44
N ARG A 253 23.42 23.76 7.20
CA ARG A 253 24.76 23.31 6.75
C ARG A 253 25.03 21.85 7.15
N PRO A 254 24.22 20.88 6.69
CA PRO A 254 24.49 19.47 6.95
C PRO A 254 25.76 19.02 6.27
N ASP A 255 26.49 18.08 6.90
CA ASP A 255 27.65 17.40 6.33
C ASP A 255 27.19 16.38 5.25
N VAL A 256 26.09 15.68 5.51
CA VAL A 256 25.46 14.66 4.62
C VAL A 256 23.99 15.01 4.43
N VAL A 257 23.47 14.84 3.23
CA VAL A 257 22.02 14.94 2.94
C VAL A 257 21.49 13.61 2.42
N VAL A 258 20.47 13.12 3.08
CA VAL A 258 19.77 11.87 2.77
C VAL A 258 18.33 12.16 2.35
N ALA A 259 17.92 11.70 1.18
CA ALA A 259 16.52 11.67 0.80
C ALA A 259 15.90 10.34 1.23
N LEU A 260 14.80 10.41 1.98
CA LEU A 260 13.90 9.30 2.23
C LEU A 260 12.80 9.39 1.17
N SER A 261 12.89 8.55 0.15
CA SER A 261 12.08 8.70 -1.06
C SER A 261 11.11 7.53 -1.25
N HIS A 262 9.84 7.86 -1.34
CA HIS A 262 8.79 6.91 -1.68
C HIS A 262 8.38 7.09 -3.15
N SER A 263 9.35 6.81 -4.06
CA SER A 263 9.20 7.01 -5.51
C SER A 263 9.44 5.73 -6.32
N GLY A 264 10.38 4.89 -5.86
CA GLY A 264 10.58 3.54 -6.39
C GLY A 264 11.74 3.36 -7.36
N LEU A 265 12.16 2.08 -7.44
CA LEU A 265 13.18 1.55 -8.35
C LEU A 265 12.63 0.35 -9.13
N ASP A 266 12.92 0.27 -10.43
CA ASP A 266 12.60 -0.88 -11.28
C ASP A 266 13.88 -1.63 -11.67
N PRO A 267 14.21 -2.76 -11.00
CA PRO A 267 15.41 -3.54 -11.31
C PRO A 267 15.24 -4.54 -12.46
N SER A 268 14.13 -4.49 -13.21
CA SER A 268 13.83 -5.45 -14.29
C SER A 268 14.87 -5.44 -15.41
N SER A 269 15.54 -4.31 -15.62
CA SER A 269 16.67 -4.16 -16.52
C SER A 269 17.54 -2.96 -16.10
N PRO A 270 18.82 -2.87 -16.54
CA PRO A 270 19.65 -1.68 -16.30
C PRO A 270 19.04 -0.38 -16.85
N ALA A 271 18.32 -0.47 -17.97
CA ALA A 271 17.64 0.69 -18.56
C ALA A 271 16.42 1.11 -17.71
N ALA A 272 15.61 0.18 -17.25
CA ALA A 272 14.49 0.43 -16.35
C ALA A 272 14.94 1.02 -15.01
N LEU A 273 16.00 0.44 -14.43
CA LEU A 273 16.60 0.96 -13.20
C LEU A 273 17.08 2.40 -13.36
N SER A 274 17.76 2.72 -14.46
CA SER A 274 18.21 4.08 -14.76
C SER A 274 17.05 5.05 -15.06
N ALA A 275 15.92 4.55 -15.53
CA ALA A 275 14.71 5.34 -15.81
C ALA A 275 13.79 5.50 -14.60
N SER A 276 14.03 4.76 -13.52
CA SER A 276 13.21 4.81 -12.29
C SER A 276 13.17 6.21 -11.69
N GLU A 277 12.08 6.54 -10.98
CA GLU A 277 11.88 7.88 -10.39
C GLU A 277 13.04 8.27 -9.48
N ASP A 278 13.49 7.40 -8.57
CA ASP A 278 14.59 7.72 -7.66
C ASP A 278 15.94 7.90 -8.37
N ALA A 279 16.19 7.16 -9.46
CA ALA A 279 17.37 7.39 -10.28
C ALA A 279 17.30 8.74 -11.00
N GLN A 280 16.11 9.18 -11.42
CA GLN A 280 15.93 10.50 -12.02
C GLN A 280 16.04 11.63 -10.99
N ILE A 281 15.52 11.45 -9.77
CA ILE A 281 15.72 12.40 -8.66
C ILE A 281 17.21 12.54 -8.34
N ALA A 282 17.92 11.42 -8.20
CA ALA A 282 19.38 11.42 -7.96
C ALA A 282 20.15 12.17 -9.06
N ARG A 283 19.74 12.05 -10.31
CA ARG A 283 20.36 12.71 -11.47
C ARG A 283 20.11 14.21 -11.51
N ASN A 284 18.90 14.66 -11.13
CA ASN A 284 18.44 16.04 -11.39
C ASN A 284 18.43 16.95 -10.16
N VAL A 285 18.38 16.42 -8.92
CA VAL A 285 18.42 17.23 -7.69
C VAL A 285 19.82 17.19 -7.10
N SER A 286 20.51 18.32 -7.14
CA SER A 286 21.87 18.42 -6.60
C SER A 286 21.89 18.58 -5.09
N GLY A 287 22.98 18.16 -4.46
CA GLY A 287 23.16 18.31 -3.02
C GLY A 287 22.59 17.19 -2.16
N ILE A 288 22.03 16.15 -2.74
CA ILE A 288 21.72 14.88 -2.07
C ILE A 288 22.94 13.96 -2.18
N ASP A 289 23.29 13.29 -1.09
CA ASP A 289 24.43 12.36 -1.04
C ASP A 289 23.98 10.89 -1.07
N ALA A 290 22.79 10.59 -0.51
CA ALA A 290 22.18 9.24 -0.55
C ALA A 290 20.66 9.31 -0.66
N ILE A 291 20.06 8.30 -1.33
CA ILE A 291 18.61 8.08 -1.39
C ILE A 291 18.31 6.70 -0.81
N VAL A 292 17.45 6.68 0.19
CA VAL A 292 16.76 5.49 0.67
C VAL A 292 15.42 5.42 -0.03
N SER A 293 15.23 4.40 -0.88
CA SER A 293 14.08 4.24 -1.75
C SER A 293 13.01 3.34 -1.13
N GLY A 294 11.74 3.53 -1.52
CA GLY A 294 10.58 2.71 -1.17
C GLY A 294 9.61 2.54 -2.35
N HIS A 295 8.35 2.22 -2.09
CA HIS A 295 7.20 2.15 -3.02
C HIS A 295 7.17 0.90 -3.93
N SER A 296 8.23 0.57 -4.61
CA SER A 296 8.22 -0.53 -5.60
C SER A 296 8.38 -1.93 -4.99
N HIS A 297 8.54 -2.03 -3.67
CA HIS A 297 8.68 -3.30 -2.94
C HIS A 297 9.85 -4.20 -3.40
N THR A 298 10.86 -3.63 -4.03
CA THR A 298 11.98 -4.37 -4.62
C THR A 298 13.20 -4.35 -3.71
N GLN A 299 14.01 -5.41 -3.73
CA GLN A 299 15.33 -5.38 -3.12
C GLN A 299 16.36 -4.97 -4.17
N VAL A 300 16.89 -3.77 -4.02
CA VAL A 300 17.92 -3.22 -4.91
C VAL A 300 19.16 -2.91 -4.08
N LYS A 301 20.26 -3.62 -4.37
CA LYS A 301 21.56 -3.35 -3.73
C LYS A 301 21.99 -1.91 -4.02
N ALA A 302 22.75 -1.32 -3.11
CA ALA A 302 23.26 0.02 -3.29
C ALA A 302 24.04 0.17 -4.61
N PHE A 303 23.77 1.24 -5.32
CA PHE A 303 24.45 1.63 -6.56
C PHE A 303 24.55 3.16 -6.61
N THR A 304 25.36 3.69 -7.51
CA THR A 304 25.52 5.13 -7.67
C THR A 304 24.87 5.64 -8.94
N VAL A 305 24.31 6.85 -8.84
CA VAL A 305 23.78 7.61 -9.97
C VAL A 305 24.53 8.93 -10.05
N HIS A 306 25.09 9.23 -11.23
CA HIS A 306 25.76 10.49 -11.47
C HIS A 306 24.77 11.65 -11.53
N ASN A 307 25.01 12.69 -10.72
CA ASN A 307 24.17 13.89 -10.70
C ASN A 307 24.66 14.88 -11.75
N ASP A 308 23.82 15.21 -12.73
CA ASP A 308 24.17 16.02 -13.89
C ASP A 308 24.49 17.49 -13.53
N ARG A 309 23.95 18.00 -12.41
CA ARG A 309 24.15 19.39 -11.98
C ARG A 309 25.41 19.58 -11.14
N SER A 310 25.68 18.64 -10.22
CA SER A 310 26.81 18.75 -9.29
C SER A 310 28.05 18.00 -9.71
N GLY A 311 27.96 17.07 -10.67
CA GLY A 311 29.02 16.16 -11.07
C GLY A 311 29.46 15.17 -9.99
N LYS A 312 28.60 14.96 -8.94
CA LYS A 312 28.85 14.01 -7.85
C LYS A 312 27.96 12.78 -8.02
N ASP A 313 28.40 11.67 -7.47
CA ASP A 313 27.61 10.46 -7.43
C ASP A 313 26.69 10.44 -6.18
N VAL A 314 25.47 10.01 -6.37
CA VAL A 314 24.45 9.80 -5.33
C VAL A 314 24.26 8.30 -5.14
N VAL A 315 24.31 7.81 -3.90
CA VAL A 315 24.07 6.39 -3.58
C VAL A 315 22.56 6.16 -3.44
N VAL A 316 22.04 5.10 -4.08
CA VAL A 316 20.63 4.72 -4.02
C VAL A 316 20.51 3.26 -3.61
N GLN A 317 19.58 2.94 -2.65
CA GLN A 317 19.31 1.58 -2.20
C GLN A 317 17.83 1.42 -1.80
N GLN A 318 17.27 0.22 -2.01
CA GLN A 318 15.95 -0.17 -1.52
C GLN A 318 16.02 -1.54 -0.85
N ALA A 319 15.39 -1.70 0.34
CA ALA A 319 15.57 -2.89 1.18
C ALA A 319 14.52 -4.00 0.97
N GLY A 320 13.52 -3.79 0.13
CA GLY A 320 12.45 -4.77 -0.09
C GLY A 320 11.10 -4.31 0.46
N ARG A 321 10.44 -5.10 1.29
CA ARG A 321 9.13 -4.80 1.86
C ARG A 321 8.86 -5.60 3.14
N PHE A 322 7.79 -5.25 3.86
CA PHE A 322 7.21 -6.03 4.97
C PHE A 322 8.20 -6.34 6.10
N GLY A 323 9.31 -5.58 6.16
CA GLY A 323 10.35 -5.79 7.16
C GLY A 323 11.15 -7.09 6.97
N ASP A 324 11.17 -7.64 5.75
CA ASP A 324 11.91 -8.86 5.38
C ASP A 324 13.43 -8.66 5.33
N ALA A 325 13.86 -7.41 5.26
CA ALA A 325 15.28 -7.06 5.26
C ALA A 325 15.55 -5.68 5.88
N VAL A 326 16.80 -5.46 6.24
CA VAL A 326 17.37 -4.17 6.62
C VAL A 326 18.44 -3.80 5.60
N GLY A 327 18.29 -2.64 4.97
CA GLY A 327 19.32 -2.06 4.12
C GLY A 327 20.40 -1.39 4.97
N ARG A 328 21.63 -1.35 4.45
CA ARG A 328 22.79 -0.72 5.05
C ARG A 328 23.56 0.05 4.00
N ILE A 329 23.70 1.37 4.19
CA ILE A 329 24.53 2.26 3.38
C ILE A 329 25.64 2.82 4.28
N ALA A 330 26.90 2.57 3.94
CA ALA A 330 28.06 3.09 4.67
C ALA A 330 28.67 4.27 3.93
N LEU A 331 28.78 5.41 4.63
CA LEU A 331 29.32 6.66 4.10
C LEU A 331 30.53 7.11 4.92
N THR A 332 31.47 7.76 4.25
CA THR A 332 32.59 8.42 4.88
C THR A 332 32.59 9.89 4.49
N VAL A 333 32.77 10.76 5.47
CA VAL A 333 32.91 12.21 5.29
C VAL A 333 34.36 12.63 5.61
N ASP A 334 35.08 12.99 4.59
CA ASP A 334 36.44 13.44 4.73
C ASP A 334 36.55 14.81 5.43
N PRO A 335 37.73 15.19 5.95
CA PRO A 335 37.91 16.48 6.63
C PRO A 335 37.60 17.70 5.78
N ASP A 336 37.68 17.59 4.46
CA ASP A 336 37.29 18.62 3.49
C ASP A 336 35.78 18.64 3.16
N GLY A 337 35.00 17.76 3.80
CA GLY A 337 33.55 17.67 3.63
C GLY A 337 33.11 16.84 2.42
N LYS A 338 34.02 16.11 1.77
CA LYS A 338 33.62 15.20 0.70
C LYS A 338 32.97 13.95 1.26
N VAL A 339 31.80 13.63 0.77
CA VAL A 339 31.09 12.38 1.08
C VAL A 339 31.46 11.31 0.06
N SER A 340 31.79 10.11 0.54
CA SER A 340 32.07 8.94 -0.28
C SER A 340 31.31 7.71 0.26
N TRP A 341 30.93 6.81 -0.64
CA TRP A 341 30.25 5.57 -0.34
C TRP A 341 31.25 4.41 -0.24
N ASP A 342 31.04 3.52 0.73
CA ASP A 342 31.81 2.30 0.91
C ASP A 342 30.95 1.08 0.51
N PRO A 343 31.15 0.51 -0.70
CA PRO A 343 30.36 -0.62 -1.19
C PRO A 343 30.61 -1.91 -0.39
N ASP A 344 31.81 -2.11 0.16
CA ASP A 344 32.16 -3.32 0.91
C ASP A 344 31.49 -3.36 2.30
N GLN A 345 31.16 -2.20 2.83
CA GLN A 345 30.46 -2.04 4.10
C GLN A 345 28.95 -1.80 3.91
N SER A 346 28.45 -1.81 2.69
CA SER A 346 27.03 -1.63 2.34
C SER A 346 26.39 -2.95 1.94
N GLY A 347 25.07 -3.10 2.13
CA GLY A 347 24.39 -4.34 1.78
C GLY A 347 22.94 -4.40 2.21
N ILE A 348 22.34 -5.57 2.10
CA ILE A 348 20.99 -5.91 2.57
C ILE A 348 21.08 -7.13 3.48
N VAL A 349 20.53 -7.01 4.68
CA VAL A 349 20.56 -8.05 5.71
C VAL A 349 19.15 -8.62 5.85
N ALA A 350 18.98 -9.92 5.59
CA ALA A 350 17.71 -10.60 5.72
C ALA A 350 17.25 -10.64 7.19
N VAL A 351 15.94 -10.52 7.39
CA VAL A 351 15.27 -10.69 8.67
C VAL A 351 14.41 -11.95 8.60
N ASP A 352 14.82 -13.01 9.27
CA ASP A 352 14.08 -14.26 9.33
C ASP A 352 14.36 -15.03 10.65
N ASP A 353 13.67 -16.14 10.85
CA ASP A 353 13.82 -16.98 12.06
C ASP A 353 15.17 -17.73 12.14
N ARG A 354 16.01 -17.70 11.09
CA ARG A 354 17.39 -18.19 11.10
C ARG A 354 18.36 -17.11 11.54
N THR A 355 18.10 -15.87 11.16
CA THR A 355 19.05 -14.77 11.33
C THR A 355 18.98 -14.15 12.71
N ALA A 356 17.78 -14.09 13.32
CA ALA A 356 17.61 -13.42 14.60
C ALA A 356 16.50 -14.05 15.47
N PRO A 357 16.69 -14.12 16.80
CA PRO A 357 15.59 -14.35 17.73
C PRO A 357 14.69 -13.11 17.84
N ALA A 358 13.45 -13.30 18.29
CA ALA A 358 12.53 -12.20 18.56
C ALA A 358 12.96 -11.43 19.82
N ASP A 359 12.90 -10.09 19.77
CA ASP A 359 13.10 -9.20 20.91
C ASP A 359 11.88 -9.26 21.86
N PRO A 360 12.03 -9.64 23.14
CA PRO A 360 10.91 -9.79 24.06
C PRO A 360 10.14 -8.49 24.33
N ALA A 361 10.81 -7.35 24.38
CA ALA A 361 10.16 -6.05 24.65
C ALA A 361 9.28 -5.61 23.49
N VAL A 362 9.76 -5.77 22.25
CA VAL A 362 9.00 -5.50 21.04
C VAL A 362 7.85 -6.50 20.90
N ASN A 363 8.13 -7.80 21.19
CA ASN A 363 7.11 -8.84 21.18
C ASN A 363 5.94 -8.53 22.11
N GLN A 364 6.21 -8.01 23.32
CA GLN A 364 5.14 -7.61 24.24
C GLN A 364 4.22 -6.56 23.64
N VAL A 365 4.75 -5.50 23.05
CA VAL A 365 3.96 -4.42 22.44
C VAL A 365 3.10 -4.93 21.29
N ILE A 366 3.65 -5.81 20.45
CA ILE A 366 2.91 -6.43 19.34
C ILE A 366 1.78 -7.31 19.92
N THR A 367 2.08 -8.14 20.90
CA THR A 367 1.10 -9.03 21.56
C THR A 367 -0.06 -8.21 22.16
N GLU A 368 0.24 -7.10 22.83
CA GLU A 368 -0.79 -6.21 23.38
C GLU A 368 -1.68 -5.62 22.28
N ALA A 369 -1.10 -5.21 21.14
CA ALA A 369 -1.87 -4.63 20.03
C ALA A 369 -2.83 -5.65 19.40
N TYR A 370 -2.38 -6.87 19.15
CA TYR A 370 -3.21 -7.93 18.56
C TYR A 370 -4.24 -8.47 19.57
N SER A 371 -3.85 -8.72 20.81
CA SER A 371 -4.79 -9.18 21.85
C SER A 371 -5.90 -8.17 22.13
N ALA A 372 -5.65 -6.88 21.94
CA ALA A 372 -6.65 -5.84 22.10
C ALA A 372 -7.81 -5.97 21.06
N LEU A 373 -7.55 -6.50 19.87
CA LEU A 373 -8.59 -6.78 18.88
C LEU A 373 -9.56 -7.87 19.33
N GLU A 374 -9.10 -8.79 20.19
CA GLU A 374 -9.87 -9.92 20.70
C GLU A 374 -10.56 -9.63 22.04
N THR A 375 -10.03 -8.69 22.83
CA THR A 375 -10.43 -8.51 24.23
C THR A 375 -11.06 -7.16 24.53
N VAL A 376 -10.64 -6.08 23.85
CA VAL A 376 -11.18 -4.74 24.10
C VAL A 376 -12.56 -4.59 23.46
N PRO A 377 -13.62 -4.29 24.25
CA PRO A 377 -14.96 -4.10 23.70
C PRO A 377 -15.02 -2.93 22.74
N VAL A 378 -15.61 -3.14 21.56
CA VAL A 378 -15.93 -2.09 20.57
C VAL A 378 -17.43 -1.85 20.50
N VAL A 379 -18.25 -2.79 20.98
CA VAL A 379 -19.70 -2.68 21.11
C VAL A 379 -20.08 -2.84 22.57
N THR A 380 -20.76 -1.82 23.11
CA THR A 380 -21.29 -1.83 24.49
C THR A 380 -22.72 -2.38 24.47
N THR A 381 -22.86 -3.63 24.81
CA THR A 381 -24.12 -4.34 25.04
C THR A 381 -24.08 -4.91 26.45
N PRO A 382 -25.19 -5.54 26.97
CA PRO A 382 -25.13 -6.28 28.23
C PRO A 382 -24.02 -7.35 28.27
N GLN A 383 -23.63 -7.85 27.08
CA GLN A 383 -22.43 -8.69 26.87
C GLN A 383 -21.54 -7.97 25.86
N PRO A 384 -20.58 -7.15 26.30
CA PRO A 384 -19.71 -6.39 25.40
C PRO A 384 -18.93 -7.30 24.44
N LEU A 385 -18.89 -6.91 23.16
CA LEU A 385 -18.22 -7.67 22.10
C LEU A 385 -16.96 -6.96 21.64
N SER A 386 -15.87 -7.70 21.47
CA SER A 386 -14.63 -7.21 20.87
C SER A 386 -14.77 -7.08 19.34
N PHE A 387 -13.80 -6.38 18.72
CA PHE A 387 -13.73 -6.25 17.27
C PHE A 387 -13.81 -7.61 16.56
N MET A 388 -13.04 -8.59 17.03
CA MET A 388 -13.00 -9.91 16.40
C MET A 388 -14.29 -10.69 16.59
N GLN A 389 -14.96 -10.57 17.74
CA GLN A 389 -16.25 -11.21 17.96
C GLN A 389 -17.32 -10.64 17.03
N VAL A 390 -17.36 -9.32 16.85
CA VAL A 390 -18.29 -8.67 15.91
C VAL A 390 -17.98 -9.11 14.48
N THR A 391 -16.73 -9.06 14.07
CA THR A 391 -16.31 -9.43 12.71
C THR A 391 -16.64 -10.89 12.39
N LEU A 392 -16.27 -11.81 13.27
CA LEU A 392 -16.55 -13.23 13.05
C LEU A 392 -18.04 -13.54 13.10
N ALA A 393 -18.83 -12.84 13.92
CA ALA A 393 -20.28 -12.96 13.91
C ALA A 393 -20.89 -12.51 12.57
N HIS A 394 -20.37 -11.45 11.97
CA HIS A 394 -20.76 -11.02 10.63
C HIS A 394 -20.38 -12.04 9.55
N ILE A 395 -19.20 -12.66 9.67
CA ILE A 395 -18.68 -13.63 8.70
C ILE A 395 -19.42 -14.98 8.80
N THR A 396 -19.61 -15.51 10.02
CA THR A 396 -20.06 -16.89 10.24
C THR A 396 -21.53 -16.98 10.74
N GLY A 397 -22.17 -15.85 11.03
CA GLY A 397 -23.50 -15.81 11.65
C GLY A 397 -23.52 -16.17 13.14
N THR A 398 -22.35 -16.42 13.77
CA THR A 398 -22.25 -16.81 15.18
C THR A 398 -21.22 -15.98 15.92
N VAL A 399 -21.55 -15.57 17.16
CA VAL A 399 -20.61 -14.88 18.04
C VAL A 399 -19.69 -15.92 18.69
N PRO A 400 -18.37 -15.91 18.42
CA PRO A 400 -17.45 -16.83 19.08
C PRO A 400 -17.26 -16.42 20.55
N PRO A 401 -16.90 -17.37 21.46
CA PRO A 401 -16.57 -17.03 22.83
C PRO A 401 -15.35 -16.12 22.90
N ALA A 402 -15.28 -15.25 23.91
CA ALA A 402 -14.09 -14.46 24.18
C ALA A 402 -12.88 -15.40 24.38
N ASN A 403 -11.75 -15.07 23.75
CA ASN A 403 -10.48 -15.82 23.82
C ASN A 403 -10.50 -17.23 23.24
N GLY A 404 -11.46 -17.56 22.38
CA GLY A 404 -11.56 -18.83 21.64
C GLY A 404 -11.20 -20.09 22.47
N ALA A 405 -11.93 -21.14 22.38
CA ALA A 405 -11.64 -22.37 23.12
C ALA A 405 -10.30 -23.07 22.74
N ALA A 406 -9.61 -22.59 21.69
CA ALA A 406 -8.43 -23.24 21.11
C ALA A 406 -7.36 -22.30 20.54
N GLY A 407 -7.35 -21.00 20.90
CA GLY A 407 -6.34 -20.08 20.37
C GLY A 407 -6.85 -18.68 20.07
N SER A 408 -6.10 -17.93 19.25
CA SER A 408 -6.45 -16.57 18.83
C SER A 408 -7.66 -16.55 17.88
N LEU A 409 -8.61 -15.65 18.15
CA LEU A 409 -9.77 -15.41 17.27
C LEU A 409 -9.34 -14.86 15.88
N LEU A 410 -8.19 -14.17 15.83
CA LEU A 410 -7.63 -13.61 14.60
C LEU A 410 -7.36 -14.69 13.54
N PHE A 411 -6.98 -15.89 13.99
CA PHE A 411 -6.65 -17.04 13.14
C PHE A 411 -7.66 -18.17 13.28
N SER A 412 -8.89 -17.86 13.71
CA SER A 412 -9.97 -18.85 13.73
C SER A 412 -10.16 -19.45 12.34
N PRO A 413 -10.20 -20.80 12.20
CA PRO A 413 -10.35 -21.46 10.91
C PRO A 413 -11.64 -21.08 10.20
N LEU A 414 -11.55 -20.50 9.02
CA LEU A 414 -12.67 -20.24 8.13
C LEU A 414 -12.72 -21.27 6.99
N SER A 415 -11.58 -21.82 6.61
CA SER A 415 -11.44 -22.80 5.54
C SER A 415 -10.20 -23.68 5.76
N GLN A 416 -10.17 -24.81 5.03
CA GLN A 416 -9.00 -25.67 4.85
C GLN A 416 -8.54 -25.55 3.40
N LEU A 417 -7.30 -25.06 3.18
CA LEU A 417 -6.65 -25.05 1.88
C LEU A 417 -6.02 -26.41 1.58
N THR A 418 -6.16 -26.87 0.36
CA THR A 418 -5.47 -28.05 -0.20
C THR A 418 -4.56 -27.68 -1.38
N PHE A 419 -4.45 -26.39 -1.67
CA PHE A 419 -3.64 -25.75 -2.72
C PHE A 419 -3.39 -24.29 -2.34
N ASP A 420 -2.41 -23.66 -2.97
CA ASP A 420 -2.21 -22.21 -2.86
C ASP A 420 -3.20 -21.47 -3.75
N VAL A 421 -3.82 -20.39 -3.23
CA VAL A 421 -4.66 -19.50 -4.05
C VAL A 421 -3.76 -18.43 -4.65
N ASP A 422 -3.39 -18.61 -5.90
CA ASP A 422 -2.38 -17.80 -6.60
C ASP A 422 -2.86 -16.39 -6.95
N ASN A 423 -1.97 -15.42 -6.84
CA ASN A 423 -2.10 -14.04 -7.30
C ASN A 423 -0.83 -13.58 -8.04
N THR A 424 -0.04 -14.48 -8.57
CA THR A 424 1.17 -14.12 -9.32
C THR A 424 0.84 -13.75 -10.77
N GLY A 425 1.36 -12.62 -11.25
CA GLY A 425 1.18 -12.14 -12.61
C GLY A 425 0.18 -10.99 -12.75
N GLY A 426 0.61 -9.77 -12.48
CA GLY A 426 -0.22 -8.56 -12.39
C GLY A 426 -0.98 -8.10 -13.64
N GLN A 427 -0.92 -8.80 -14.77
CA GLN A 427 -1.62 -8.44 -16.02
C GLN A 427 -2.53 -9.56 -16.52
N ARG A 428 -3.00 -10.41 -15.61
CA ARG A 428 -3.86 -11.54 -15.93
C ARG A 428 -4.85 -11.85 -14.82
N GLU A 429 -5.87 -12.62 -15.16
CA GLU A 429 -6.77 -13.24 -14.19
C GLU A 429 -6.00 -14.20 -13.29
N THR A 430 -6.19 -14.04 -11.97
CA THR A 430 -5.61 -14.90 -10.95
C THR A 430 -6.71 -15.52 -10.10
N ALA A 431 -6.41 -16.64 -9.45
CA ALA A 431 -7.36 -17.34 -8.60
C ALA A 431 -7.82 -16.50 -7.41
N LEU A 432 -6.93 -15.66 -6.87
CA LEU A 432 -7.28 -14.77 -5.75
C LEU A 432 -8.17 -13.60 -6.20
N LEU A 433 -7.96 -13.05 -7.40
CA LEU A 433 -8.86 -12.04 -7.97
C LEU A 433 -10.26 -12.62 -8.23
N ASP A 434 -10.34 -13.85 -8.77
CA ASP A 434 -11.61 -14.54 -8.94
C ASP A 434 -12.33 -14.74 -7.60
N LEU A 435 -11.59 -15.22 -6.58
CA LEU A 435 -12.12 -15.42 -5.23
C LEU A 435 -12.67 -14.12 -4.64
N THR A 436 -11.94 -13.02 -4.80
CA THR A 436 -12.34 -11.71 -4.28
C THR A 436 -13.57 -11.17 -5.00
N ALA A 437 -13.58 -11.22 -6.34
CA ALA A 437 -14.74 -10.77 -7.13
C ALA A 437 -15.99 -11.61 -6.84
N ASP A 438 -15.85 -12.94 -6.68
CA ASP A 438 -16.97 -13.82 -6.29
C ASP A 438 -17.50 -13.49 -4.90
N ALA A 439 -16.62 -13.21 -3.95
CA ALA A 439 -16.97 -12.82 -2.60
C ALA A 439 -17.80 -11.51 -2.56
N MET A 440 -17.41 -10.53 -3.36
CA MET A 440 -18.14 -9.26 -3.46
C MET A 440 -19.52 -9.47 -4.09
N LEU A 441 -19.62 -10.26 -5.16
CA LEU A 441 -20.91 -10.57 -5.80
C LEU A 441 -21.82 -11.37 -4.87
N PHE A 442 -21.24 -12.34 -4.13
CA PHE A 442 -21.96 -13.12 -3.11
C PHE A 442 -22.54 -12.24 -2.01
N ALA A 443 -21.74 -11.33 -1.43
CA ALA A 443 -22.16 -10.41 -0.39
C ALA A 443 -23.35 -9.54 -0.86
N MET A 444 -23.32 -9.07 -2.10
CA MET A 444 -24.37 -8.23 -2.67
C MET A 444 -25.65 -8.99 -3.01
N ASN A 445 -25.55 -10.26 -3.40
CA ASN A 445 -26.70 -11.05 -3.85
C ASN A 445 -27.33 -11.94 -2.77
N ASN A 446 -26.70 -12.02 -1.60
CA ASN A 446 -27.22 -12.84 -0.48
C ASN A 446 -28.00 -12.03 0.55
N GLN A 447 -28.94 -11.20 0.07
CA GLN A 447 -29.69 -10.24 0.89
C GLN A 447 -30.60 -10.91 1.92
N ALA A 448 -30.95 -12.19 1.76
CA ALA A 448 -31.69 -12.94 2.76
C ALA A 448 -30.88 -13.16 4.04
N LEU A 449 -29.57 -13.37 3.93
CA LEU A 449 -28.64 -13.49 5.07
C LEU A 449 -28.09 -12.15 5.51
N LEU A 450 -27.96 -11.20 4.59
CA LEU A 450 -27.34 -9.90 4.79
C LEU A 450 -28.22 -8.78 4.21
N PRO A 451 -29.26 -8.32 4.94
CA PRO A 451 -30.05 -7.16 4.51
C PRO A 451 -29.18 -5.91 4.38
N LEU A 452 -29.20 -5.31 3.19
CA LEU A 452 -28.34 -4.20 2.80
C LEU A 452 -29.15 -2.92 2.58
N ILE A 453 -28.49 -1.79 2.85
CA ILE A 453 -28.99 -0.44 2.56
C ILE A 453 -27.94 0.34 1.75
N ASP A 454 -28.42 1.31 0.99
CA ASP A 454 -27.56 2.30 0.32
C ASP A 454 -27.00 3.33 1.34
N ALA A 455 -26.17 4.23 0.89
CA ALA A 455 -25.58 5.29 1.72
C ALA A 455 -26.63 6.23 2.36
N ARG A 456 -27.84 6.28 1.84
CA ARG A 456 -28.98 7.08 2.34
C ARG A 456 -29.87 6.31 3.33
N GLY A 457 -29.65 5.01 3.49
CA GLY A 457 -30.44 4.13 4.36
C GLY A 457 -31.63 3.46 3.67
N ASN A 458 -31.75 3.54 2.34
CA ASN A 458 -32.80 2.83 1.61
C ASN A 458 -32.43 1.36 1.42
N PRO A 459 -33.38 0.41 1.61
CA PRO A 459 -33.12 -0.99 1.33
C PRO A 459 -32.66 -1.22 -0.10
N ILE A 460 -31.59 -2.00 -0.26
CA ILE A 460 -31.14 -2.44 -1.58
C ILE A 460 -32.05 -3.59 -2.03
N THR A 461 -32.65 -3.44 -3.20
CA THR A 461 -33.52 -4.45 -3.79
C THR A 461 -33.00 -4.88 -5.17
N GLY A 462 -33.26 -6.13 -5.53
CA GLY A 462 -32.84 -6.71 -6.80
C GLY A 462 -31.36 -7.13 -6.81
N PRO A 463 -31.01 -8.02 -7.74
CA PRO A 463 -29.67 -8.56 -7.84
C PRO A 463 -28.67 -7.53 -8.36
N THR A 464 -27.40 -7.75 -8.06
CA THR A 464 -26.25 -7.11 -8.68
C THR A 464 -25.80 -8.00 -9.84
N ASP A 465 -25.63 -7.42 -11.04
CA ASP A 465 -25.31 -8.19 -12.24
C ASP A 465 -23.84 -8.65 -12.26
N MET A 466 -22.95 -7.83 -11.68
CA MET A 466 -21.50 -8.05 -11.74
C MET A 466 -20.81 -7.49 -10.51
N ALA A 467 -19.78 -8.19 -10.05
CA ALA A 467 -18.70 -7.61 -9.26
C ALA A 467 -17.44 -7.48 -10.12
N ALA A 468 -16.57 -6.55 -9.78
CA ALA A 468 -15.23 -6.48 -10.38
C ALA A 468 -14.22 -5.97 -9.37
N GLU A 469 -13.02 -6.56 -9.38
CA GLU A 469 -11.89 -6.10 -8.56
C GLU A 469 -10.62 -5.95 -9.39
N GLY A 470 -9.77 -5.01 -8.96
CA GLY A 470 -8.51 -4.68 -9.60
C GLY A 470 -7.31 -5.38 -8.97
N ALA A 471 -6.37 -5.82 -9.77
CA ALA A 471 -5.17 -6.52 -9.31
C ALA A 471 -4.36 -5.70 -8.28
N GLY A 472 -4.36 -4.37 -8.38
CA GLY A 472 -3.64 -3.47 -7.47
C GLY A 472 -4.19 -3.42 -6.04
N VAL A 473 -5.40 -3.89 -5.80
CA VAL A 473 -6.00 -3.95 -4.45
C VAL A 473 -5.44 -5.13 -3.65
N LEU A 474 -5.07 -6.22 -4.33
CA LEU A 474 -4.54 -7.42 -3.69
C LEU A 474 -3.09 -7.23 -3.24
N ARG A 475 -2.79 -7.51 -1.98
CA ARG A 475 -1.48 -7.22 -1.36
C ARG A 475 -0.61 -8.45 -1.09
N VAL A 476 -1.09 -9.64 -1.39
CA VAL A 476 -0.33 -10.89 -1.26
C VAL A 476 -0.14 -11.56 -2.63
N SER A 477 0.99 -12.23 -2.81
CA SER A 477 1.25 -13.01 -4.03
C SER A 477 0.44 -14.31 -4.07
N ARG A 478 -0.03 -14.78 -2.93
CA ARG A 478 -0.91 -15.95 -2.78
C ARG A 478 -1.47 -16.04 -1.36
N LEU A 479 -2.58 -16.77 -1.18
CA LEU A 479 -2.95 -17.36 0.10
C LEU A 479 -2.32 -18.75 0.15
N GLU A 480 -1.39 -18.95 1.07
CA GLU A 480 -0.58 -20.16 1.12
C GLU A 480 -1.31 -21.29 1.85
N GLN A 481 -1.27 -22.51 1.31
CA GLN A 481 -1.68 -23.70 2.02
C GLN A 481 -0.86 -23.88 3.32
N GLY A 482 0.41 -23.48 3.29
CA GLY A 482 1.31 -23.61 4.42
C GLY A 482 1.46 -25.05 4.88
N ARG A 483 1.77 -25.25 6.17
CA ARG A 483 1.95 -26.57 6.78
C ARG A 483 0.65 -27.17 7.29
N THR A 484 -0.30 -26.34 7.66
CA THR A 484 -1.56 -26.76 8.30
C THR A 484 -2.73 -26.75 7.34
N GLY A 485 -2.65 -25.97 6.27
CA GLY A 485 -3.75 -25.67 5.37
C GLY A 485 -4.84 -24.80 5.98
N VAL A 486 -4.70 -24.34 7.22
CA VAL A 486 -5.70 -23.51 7.88
C VAL A 486 -5.68 -22.12 7.26
N LEU A 487 -6.84 -21.64 6.84
CA LEU A 487 -7.08 -20.29 6.37
C LEU A 487 -7.95 -19.57 7.40
N GLY A 488 -7.34 -18.61 8.10
CA GLY A 488 -8.01 -17.80 9.12
C GLY A 488 -8.40 -16.41 8.61
N PHE A 489 -9.06 -15.62 9.47
CA PHE A 489 -9.43 -14.25 9.12
C PHE A 489 -8.21 -13.36 8.86
N GLY A 490 -7.14 -13.49 9.66
CA GLY A 490 -5.90 -12.72 9.47
C GLY A 490 -5.29 -12.89 8.09
N ASP A 491 -5.35 -14.12 7.53
CA ASP A 491 -4.86 -14.41 6.17
C ASP A 491 -5.68 -13.66 5.11
N LEU A 492 -7.00 -13.68 5.24
CA LEU A 492 -7.91 -13.02 4.31
C LEU A 492 -7.79 -11.49 4.40
N PHE A 493 -7.68 -10.97 5.63
CA PHE A 493 -7.50 -9.53 5.84
C PHE A 493 -6.24 -9.01 5.14
N ARG A 494 -5.13 -9.75 5.26
CA ARG A 494 -3.86 -9.39 4.62
C ARG A 494 -3.94 -9.40 3.09
N ALA A 495 -4.85 -10.15 2.51
CA ALA A 495 -5.05 -10.18 1.06
C ALA A 495 -5.64 -8.86 0.53
N VAL A 496 -6.59 -8.26 1.25
CA VAL A 496 -7.33 -7.04 0.86
C VAL A 496 -7.43 -6.01 2.01
N PRO A 497 -6.29 -5.55 2.54
CA PRO A 497 -6.25 -4.73 3.75
C PRO A 497 -6.44 -3.23 3.48
N LEU A 498 -6.45 -2.80 2.21
CA LEU A 498 -6.24 -1.41 1.81
C LEU A 498 -7.42 -0.50 2.09
N GLY A 499 -7.11 0.77 2.27
CA GLY A 499 -8.02 1.89 2.21
C GLY A 499 -9.03 2.01 3.33
N GLY A 500 -9.98 2.89 3.10
CA GLY A 500 -11.07 3.23 4.00
C GLY A 500 -12.11 4.09 3.30
N SER A 501 -13.01 4.67 4.06
CA SER A 501 -13.92 5.72 3.60
C SER A 501 -13.75 6.97 4.47
N LYS A 502 -14.19 8.13 3.97
CA LYS A 502 -14.16 9.40 4.73
C LYS A 502 -15.01 9.33 6.02
N ALA A 503 -16.05 8.49 6.01
CA ALA A 503 -17.01 8.40 7.11
C ALA A 503 -16.68 7.32 8.14
N SER A 504 -15.92 6.28 7.77
CA SER A 504 -15.62 5.15 8.64
C SER A 504 -14.19 5.24 9.19
N GLY A 505 -14.06 5.04 10.50
CA GLY A 505 -12.74 4.87 11.13
C GLY A 505 -12.19 3.44 11.00
N THR A 506 -12.92 2.52 10.36
CA THR A 506 -12.52 1.12 10.21
C THR A 506 -11.77 0.92 8.89
N PRO A 507 -10.53 0.42 8.93
CA PRO A 507 -9.75 0.10 7.74
C PRO A 507 -10.41 -0.92 6.81
N GLY A 508 -10.05 -0.87 5.54
CA GLY A 508 -10.57 -1.68 4.44
C GLY A 508 -11.48 -0.87 3.53
N TYR A 509 -11.34 -1.05 2.21
CA TYR A 509 -12.28 -0.44 1.26
C TYR A 509 -13.69 -0.99 1.47
N PRO A 510 -14.70 -0.13 1.60
CA PRO A 510 -16.08 -0.58 1.58
C PRO A 510 -16.49 -1.00 0.18
N LEU A 511 -17.45 -1.92 0.10
CA LEU A 511 -18.13 -2.24 -1.16
C LEU A 511 -19.02 -1.07 -1.58
N THR A 512 -19.06 -0.83 -2.89
CA THR A 512 -19.91 0.14 -3.55
C THR A 512 -20.94 -0.56 -4.44
N ARG A 513 -22.08 0.07 -4.71
CA ARG A 513 -23.07 -0.40 -5.66
C ARG A 513 -23.60 0.75 -6.50
N PHE A 514 -23.46 0.64 -7.80
CA PHE A 514 -23.89 1.65 -8.77
C PHE A 514 -24.37 0.99 -10.07
N ALA A 515 -24.95 1.75 -10.98
CA ALA A 515 -25.30 1.29 -12.30
C ALA A 515 -24.55 2.05 -13.38
N ILE A 516 -24.22 1.36 -14.47
CA ILE A 516 -23.60 1.92 -15.68
C ILE A 516 -24.30 1.38 -16.92
N PHE A 517 -24.18 2.10 -18.05
CA PHE A 517 -24.65 1.60 -19.32
C PHE A 517 -23.73 0.51 -19.90
N GLY A 518 -24.27 -0.34 -20.78
CA GLY A 518 -23.48 -1.37 -21.48
C GLY A 518 -22.27 -0.80 -22.22
N VAL A 519 -22.39 0.37 -22.84
CA VAL A 519 -21.25 1.03 -23.48
C VAL A 519 -20.16 1.44 -22.48
N GLU A 520 -20.54 1.86 -21.27
CA GLU A 520 -19.60 2.20 -20.19
C GLU A 520 -18.98 0.91 -19.60
N LEU A 521 -19.76 -0.18 -19.51
CA LEU A 521 -19.27 -1.50 -19.12
C LEU A 521 -18.20 -2.02 -20.08
N ARG A 522 -18.47 -1.93 -21.40
CA ARG A 522 -17.48 -2.26 -22.41
C ARG A 522 -16.23 -1.41 -22.26
N ALA A 523 -16.38 -0.10 -22.06
CA ALA A 523 -15.26 0.82 -21.86
C ALA A 523 -14.40 0.42 -20.64
N ALA A 524 -15.01 -0.02 -19.54
CA ALA A 524 -14.28 -0.51 -18.37
C ALA A 524 -13.43 -1.75 -18.68
N PHE A 525 -13.96 -2.70 -19.49
CA PHE A 525 -13.17 -3.85 -19.94
C PHE A 525 -12.08 -3.47 -20.96
N GLU A 526 -12.31 -2.43 -21.78
CA GLU A 526 -11.28 -1.89 -22.67
C GLU A 526 -10.12 -1.25 -21.90
N VAL A 527 -10.37 -0.62 -20.74
CA VAL A 527 -9.31 -0.15 -19.85
C VAL A 527 -8.41 -1.33 -19.43
N THR A 528 -9.01 -2.43 -18.97
CA THR A 528 -8.28 -3.67 -18.64
C THR A 528 -7.49 -4.20 -19.84
N ALA A 529 -8.13 -4.35 -21.01
CA ALA A 529 -7.50 -4.88 -22.22
C ALA A 529 -6.46 -3.93 -22.85
N GLY A 530 -6.49 -2.65 -22.51
CA GLY A 530 -5.63 -1.59 -23.02
C GLY A 530 -4.53 -1.19 -22.05
N LEU A 531 -4.90 -0.54 -20.94
CA LEU A 531 -3.94 0.07 -20.02
C LEU A 531 -3.03 -0.96 -19.33
N ALA A 532 -3.56 -2.12 -18.98
CA ALA A 532 -2.77 -3.15 -18.31
C ALA A 532 -1.53 -3.61 -19.11
N TYR A 533 -1.50 -3.35 -20.41
CA TYR A 533 -0.43 -3.77 -21.33
C TYR A 533 0.40 -2.60 -21.89
N THR A 534 0.19 -1.38 -21.45
CA THR A 534 0.87 -0.20 -22.05
C THR A 534 2.18 0.16 -21.38
N SER A 535 2.36 -0.16 -20.10
CA SER A 535 3.63 0.04 -19.38
C SER A 535 3.79 -0.89 -18.17
N ALA A 536 5.03 -1.06 -17.71
CA ALA A 536 5.31 -1.75 -16.45
C ALA A 536 4.63 -0.97 -15.29
N GLY A 537 3.93 -1.66 -14.42
CA GLY A 537 3.17 -1.07 -13.31
C GLY A 537 1.67 -0.94 -13.56
N ASN A 538 1.22 -0.83 -14.81
CA ASN A 538 -0.21 -0.74 -15.13
C ASN A 538 -1.00 -2.03 -14.94
N GLY A 539 -0.36 -3.15 -14.63
CA GLY A 539 -1.02 -4.40 -14.25
C GLY A 539 -1.99 -4.26 -13.09
N GLN A 540 -1.77 -3.29 -12.21
CA GLN A 540 -2.67 -2.98 -11.10
C GLN A 540 -4.10 -2.58 -11.54
N PHE A 541 -4.29 -2.10 -12.78
CA PHE A 541 -5.59 -1.76 -13.34
C PHE A 541 -6.27 -2.94 -14.06
N PHE A 542 -5.70 -4.14 -13.99
CA PHE A 542 -6.33 -5.33 -14.55
C PHE A 542 -7.54 -5.73 -13.70
N LEU A 543 -8.76 -5.58 -14.27
CA LEU A 543 -10.01 -5.89 -13.61
C LEU A 543 -10.45 -7.33 -13.93
N VAL A 544 -10.82 -8.07 -12.89
CA VAL A 544 -11.43 -9.40 -13.03
C VAL A 544 -12.90 -9.33 -12.59
N PRO A 545 -13.85 -9.70 -13.48
CA PRO A 545 -15.27 -9.69 -13.14
C PRO A 545 -15.74 -11.00 -12.52
N SER A 546 -16.79 -10.93 -11.69
CA SER A 546 -17.69 -12.04 -11.36
C SER A 546 -19.09 -11.73 -11.87
N GLY A 547 -19.85 -12.72 -12.31
CA GLY A 547 -21.15 -12.54 -12.97
C GLY A 547 -21.05 -12.19 -14.46
N MET A 548 -19.87 -11.84 -14.95
CA MET A 548 -19.57 -11.61 -16.36
C MET A 548 -18.25 -12.23 -16.77
N LYS A 549 -18.08 -12.40 -18.09
CA LYS A 549 -16.83 -12.84 -18.73
C LYS A 549 -16.58 -11.96 -19.95
N PHE A 550 -15.33 -11.72 -20.29
CA PHE A 550 -14.99 -11.01 -21.51
C PHE A 550 -13.79 -11.63 -22.25
N LYS A 551 -13.80 -11.47 -23.58
CA LYS A 551 -12.67 -11.81 -24.44
C LYS A 551 -12.10 -10.55 -25.06
N TYR A 552 -10.78 -10.54 -25.25
CA TYR A 552 -10.10 -9.42 -25.87
C TYR A 552 -8.94 -9.88 -26.74
N ASP A 553 -8.57 -9.04 -27.70
CA ASP A 553 -7.50 -9.27 -28.67
C ASP A 553 -6.52 -8.10 -28.66
N THR A 554 -5.33 -8.33 -28.15
CA THR A 554 -4.29 -7.30 -27.99
C THR A 554 -3.68 -6.85 -29.32
N SER A 555 -3.95 -7.56 -30.44
CA SER A 555 -3.54 -7.12 -31.78
C SER A 555 -4.41 -6.00 -32.35
N ARG A 556 -5.58 -5.72 -31.75
CA ARG A 556 -6.49 -4.66 -32.18
C ARG A 556 -6.03 -3.30 -31.63
N GLN A 557 -6.55 -2.23 -32.28
CA GLN A 557 -6.31 -0.85 -31.84
C GLN A 557 -6.84 -0.62 -30.41
N LEU A 558 -6.19 0.28 -29.69
CA LEU A 558 -6.68 0.76 -28.40
C LEU A 558 -8.03 1.45 -28.58
N PHE A 559 -8.89 1.26 -27.59
CA PHE A 559 -10.20 1.88 -27.53
C PHE A 559 -10.08 3.39 -27.29
N SER A 560 -10.94 4.15 -27.98
CA SER A 560 -11.17 5.56 -27.71
C SER A 560 -12.64 5.77 -27.32
N THR A 561 -12.92 6.70 -26.43
CA THR A 561 -14.30 7.03 -26.03
C THR A 561 -15.15 7.52 -27.20
N ALA A 562 -14.53 8.11 -28.25
CA ALA A 562 -15.20 8.46 -29.48
C ALA A 562 -15.75 7.24 -30.24
N ASP A 563 -15.19 6.06 -29.99
CA ASP A 563 -15.54 4.80 -30.65
C ASP A 563 -16.52 3.93 -29.81
N ALA A 564 -17.11 4.48 -28.76
CA ALA A 564 -17.93 3.71 -27.80
C ALA A 564 -19.05 2.88 -28.47
N LEU A 565 -19.62 3.37 -29.59
CA LEU A 565 -20.64 2.66 -30.36
C LEU A 565 -20.09 1.91 -31.60
N ASN A 566 -18.77 1.94 -31.80
CA ASN A 566 -18.12 1.21 -32.91
C ASN A 566 -17.66 -0.17 -32.46
N PRO A 567 -18.32 -1.28 -32.84
CA PRO A 567 -17.96 -2.61 -32.33
C PRO A 567 -16.60 -3.11 -32.82
N VAL A 568 -16.08 -2.62 -33.93
CA VAL A 568 -14.79 -3.03 -34.50
C VAL A 568 -13.60 -2.26 -33.92
N ALA A 569 -13.85 -1.17 -33.19
CA ALA A 569 -12.82 -0.41 -32.50
C ALA A 569 -12.62 -0.98 -31.09
N GLY A 570 -11.36 -0.98 -30.61
CA GLY A 570 -11.00 -1.52 -29.30
C GLY A 570 -10.65 -2.99 -29.29
N ARG A 571 -10.16 -3.45 -28.15
CA ARG A 571 -9.63 -4.81 -27.94
C ARG A 571 -10.67 -5.80 -27.46
N VAL A 572 -11.74 -5.36 -26.79
CA VAL A 572 -12.80 -6.25 -26.29
C VAL A 572 -13.59 -6.82 -27.47
N THR A 573 -13.56 -8.14 -27.61
CA THR A 573 -14.23 -8.84 -28.72
C THR A 573 -15.57 -9.45 -28.34
N GLN A 574 -15.73 -9.89 -27.08
CA GLN A 574 -16.98 -10.51 -26.63
C GLN A 574 -17.21 -10.24 -25.15
N ILE A 575 -18.46 -10.04 -24.75
CA ILE A 575 -18.89 -9.99 -23.34
C ILE A 575 -20.04 -10.98 -23.17
N SER A 576 -19.94 -11.79 -22.10
CA SER A 576 -21.00 -12.72 -21.69
C SER A 576 -21.45 -12.42 -20.26
N GLN A 577 -22.76 -12.44 -20.03
CA GLN A 577 -23.38 -12.28 -18.71
C GLN A 577 -23.80 -13.63 -18.16
N ALA A 578 -23.59 -13.88 -16.86
CA ALA A 578 -24.15 -15.05 -16.18
C ALA A 578 -25.66 -15.08 -16.31
N ILE A 579 -26.24 -16.26 -16.51
CA ILE A 579 -27.70 -16.46 -16.58
C ILE A 579 -28.30 -16.15 -15.21
N ASP A 580 -27.62 -16.58 -14.15
CA ASP A 580 -27.98 -16.29 -12.76
C ASP A 580 -26.78 -15.67 -12.05
N PRO A 581 -26.80 -14.37 -11.70
CA PRO A 581 -25.69 -13.71 -11.02
C PRO A 581 -25.46 -14.23 -9.58
N THR A 582 -26.41 -14.97 -9.00
CA THR A 582 -26.20 -15.65 -7.70
C THR A 582 -25.41 -16.96 -7.85
N HIS A 583 -25.32 -17.48 -9.08
CA HIS A 583 -24.58 -18.68 -9.45
C HIS A 583 -23.75 -18.38 -10.73
N PRO A 584 -22.70 -17.55 -10.64
CA PRO A 584 -22.00 -17.02 -11.79
C PRO A 584 -21.32 -18.07 -12.69
N ASP A 585 -21.14 -19.30 -12.20
CA ASP A 585 -20.58 -20.43 -12.94
C ASP A 585 -21.64 -21.32 -13.60
N GLY A 586 -22.91 -21.09 -13.35
CA GLY A 586 -24.04 -21.92 -13.82
C GLY A 586 -24.36 -21.77 -15.30
N GLY A 587 -23.61 -20.99 -16.05
CA GLY A 587 -23.80 -20.73 -17.47
C GLY A 587 -23.86 -19.23 -17.79
N SER A 588 -23.56 -18.88 -19.05
CA SER A 588 -23.56 -17.48 -19.48
C SER A 588 -24.15 -17.29 -20.87
N THR A 589 -24.69 -16.10 -21.13
CA THR A 589 -25.23 -15.70 -22.43
C THR A 589 -24.37 -14.58 -22.99
N VAL A 590 -23.98 -14.69 -24.28
CA VAL A 590 -23.28 -13.61 -25.00
C VAL A 590 -24.21 -12.42 -25.15
N ILE A 591 -23.81 -11.29 -24.63
CA ILE A 591 -24.54 -9.99 -24.69
C ILE A 591 -23.88 -8.96 -25.62
N TYR A 592 -22.60 -9.17 -25.93
CA TYR A 592 -21.83 -8.33 -26.88
C TYR A 592 -20.87 -9.23 -27.68
N ASP A 593 -20.82 -9.00 -29.00
CA ASP A 593 -19.90 -9.65 -29.91
C ASP A 593 -19.48 -8.68 -31.02
N ALA A 594 -18.22 -8.29 -31.00
CA ALA A 594 -17.63 -7.34 -31.94
C ALA A 594 -17.44 -7.95 -33.35
N ASP A 595 -17.32 -9.28 -33.43
CA ASP A 595 -17.00 -10.01 -34.67
C ASP A 595 -18.28 -10.48 -35.41
N ASP A 596 -19.43 -10.43 -34.75
CA ASP A 596 -20.72 -10.74 -35.35
C ASP A 596 -21.20 -9.54 -36.21
N LEU A 597 -20.99 -9.65 -37.52
CA LEU A 597 -21.36 -8.58 -38.46
C LEU A 597 -22.87 -8.26 -38.46
N THR A 598 -23.71 -9.20 -38.06
CA THR A 598 -25.17 -9.01 -38.00
C THR A 598 -25.59 -8.05 -36.89
N LEU A 599 -24.72 -7.85 -35.86
CA LEU A 599 -24.96 -6.99 -34.74
C LEU A 599 -24.48 -5.54 -34.93
N ARG A 600 -23.92 -5.20 -36.08
CA ARG A 600 -23.37 -3.83 -36.32
C ARG A 600 -24.41 -2.72 -36.16
N ALA A 601 -25.66 -2.97 -36.53
CA ALA A 601 -26.76 -2.00 -36.38
C ALA A 601 -27.07 -1.69 -34.91
N ASN A 602 -26.72 -2.62 -33.97
CA ASN A 602 -26.86 -2.45 -32.52
C ASN A 602 -25.48 -2.32 -31.81
N ALA A 603 -24.48 -1.78 -32.51
CA ALA A 603 -23.14 -1.54 -32.00
C ALA A 603 -22.48 -2.79 -31.36
N GLY A 604 -22.75 -3.98 -31.88
CA GLY A 604 -22.22 -5.28 -31.39
C GLY A 604 -23.04 -5.91 -30.25
N TRP A 605 -24.10 -5.25 -29.76
CA TRP A 605 -24.92 -5.77 -28.64
C TRP A 605 -25.96 -6.77 -29.13
N LYS A 606 -26.03 -7.93 -28.46
CA LYS A 606 -26.88 -9.07 -28.85
C LYS A 606 -28.08 -9.18 -27.89
N GLY A 607 -29.29 -9.00 -28.44
CA GLY A 607 -30.54 -9.14 -27.68
C GLY A 607 -30.78 -8.08 -26.60
N VAL A 608 -29.88 -7.12 -26.45
CA VAL A 608 -29.98 -6.02 -25.47
C VAL A 608 -29.57 -4.69 -26.09
N SER A 609 -30.02 -3.58 -25.52
CA SER A 609 -29.58 -2.25 -25.93
C SER A 609 -28.19 -1.95 -25.41
N PRO A 610 -27.32 -1.23 -26.15
CA PRO A 610 -26.08 -0.68 -25.63
C PRO A 610 -26.27 0.27 -24.44
N LEU A 611 -27.49 0.78 -24.27
CA LEU A 611 -27.91 1.63 -23.14
C LEU A 611 -28.66 0.85 -22.05
N LYS A 612 -28.65 -0.50 -22.09
CA LYS A 612 -29.09 -1.29 -20.94
C LYS A 612 -28.22 -0.96 -19.73
N LEU A 613 -28.86 -0.76 -18.59
CA LEU A 613 -28.17 -0.56 -17.31
C LEU A 613 -27.79 -1.89 -16.70
N TYR A 614 -26.57 -1.94 -16.21
CA TYR A 614 -26.02 -3.04 -15.43
C TYR A 614 -25.67 -2.55 -14.03
N THR A 615 -26.08 -3.28 -13.01
CA THR A 615 -25.77 -2.99 -11.63
C THR A 615 -24.43 -3.65 -11.27
N ILE A 616 -23.49 -2.84 -10.81
CA ILE A 616 -22.11 -3.23 -10.56
C ILE A 616 -21.81 -3.05 -9.07
N THR A 617 -21.00 -3.96 -8.51
CA THR A 617 -20.31 -3.76 -7.23
C THR A 617 -18.80 -3.83 -7.42
N THR A 618 -18.09 -2.93 -6.75
CA THR A 618 -16.62 -2.89 -6.71
C THR A 618 -16.17 -2.41 -5.33
N SER A 619 -14.88 -2.53 -5.03
CA SER A 619 -14.30 -1.74 -3.93
C SER A 619 -14.44 -0.24 -4.19
N LEU A 620 -14.44 0.56 -3.13
CA LEU A 620 -14.46 2.03 -3.26
C LEU A 620 -13.26 2.54 -4.08
N TYR A 621 -12.13 1.85 -4.04
CA TYR A 621 -10.97 2.16 -4.87
C TYR A 621 -11.30 2.13 -6.35
N VAL A 622 -11.79 1.01 -6.84
CA VAL A 622 -12.15 0.83 -8.27
C VAL A 622 -13.25 1.83 -8.68
N ALA A 623 -14.26 2.05 -7.83
CA ALA A 623 -15.31 3.04 -8.09
C ALA A 623 -14.76 4.47 -8.21
N THR A 624 -13.75 4.82 -7.38
CA THR A 624 -13.11 6.14 -7.43
C THR A 624 -12.34 6.33 -8.73
N PHE A 625 -11.54 5.35 -9.14
CA PHE A 625 -10.82 5.42 -10.42
C PHE A 625 -11.76 5.41 -11.63
N ALA A 626 -12.82 4.62 -11.60
CA ALA A 626 -13.85 4.65 -12.65
C ALA A 626 -14.47 6.06 -12.79
N SER A 627 -14.78 6.71 -11.68
CA SER A 627 -15.30 8.09 -11.67
C SER A 627 -14.28 9.09 -12.22
N LEU A 628 -13.01 8.99 -11.83
CA LEU A 628 -11.92 9.83 -12.36
C LEU A 628 -11.68 9.61 -13.84
N ALA A 629 -11.87 8.40 -14.35
CA ALA A 629 -11.85 8.07 -15.78
C ALA A 629 -13.09 8.54 -16.54
N GLY A 630 -14.03 9.22 -15.88
CA GLY A 630 -15.23 9.80 -16.47
C GLY A 630 -16.44 8.88 -16.56
N VAL A 631 -16.39 7.67 -15.97
CA VAL A 631 -17.56 6.78 -15.87
C VAL A 631 -18.60 7.41 -14.96
N LYS A 632 -19.84 7.49 -15.44
CA LYS A 632 -20.98 8.07 -14.72
C LYS A 632 -21.59 7.04 -13.77
N LEU A 633 -21.16 6.99 -12.51
CA LEU A 633 -21.74 6.10 -11.51
C LEU A 633 -23.18 6.53 -11.21
N LYS A 634 -24.17 5.73 -11.62
CA LYS A 634 -25.62 6.03 -11.48
C LYS A 634 -26.21 5.33 -10.27
N ASN A 635 -27.18 6.00 -9.64
CA ASN A 635 -27.97 5.35 -8.59
C ASN A 635 -28.83 4.22 -9.20
N PRO A 636 -28.68 2.94 -8.79
CA PRO A 636 -29.46 1.84 -9.35
C PRO A 636 -30.98 1.99 -9.15
N ALA A 637 -31.41 2.63 -8.07
CA ALA A 637 -32.83 2.88 -7.78
C ALA A 637 -33.39 4.08 -8.57
N ASN A 638 -32.54 5.02 -8.99
CA ASN A 638 -32.91 6.18 -9.78
C ASN A 638 -31.79 6.51 -10.79
N PRO A 639 -31.77 5.86 -11.96
CA PRO A 639 -30.65 6.00 -12.93
C PRO A 639 -30.50 7.40 -13.55
N ALA A 640 -31.46 8.31 -13.36
CA ALA A 640 -31.31 9.71 -13.73
C ALA A 640 -30.33 10.45 -12.80
N GLU A 641 -30.11 9.94 -11.61
CA GLU A 641 -29.18 10.47 -10.64
C GLU A 641 -27.78 9.88 -10.86
N VAL A 642 -26.80 10.76 -11.00
CA VAL A 642 -25.36 10.42 -11.07
C VAL A 642 -24.72 10.78 -9.74
N TYR A 643 -23.99 9.84 -9.13
CA TYR A 643 -23.19 10.11 -7.95
C TYR A 643 -22.03 11.05 -8.28
N THR A 644 -21.93 12.13 -7.52
CA THR A 644 -20.84 13.12 -7.67
C THR A 644 -19.62 12.77 -6.83
N ASP A 645 -19.82 11.91 -5.82
CA ASP A 645 -18.78 11.35 -4.98
C ASP A 645 -19.00 9.81 -4.92
N PRO A 646 -18.00 8.99 -5.25
CA PRO A 646 -18.12 7.53 -5.20
C PRO A 646 -18.56 6.99 -3.83
N GLU A 647 -18.33 7.71 -2.74
CA GLU A 647 -18.81 7.33 -1.40
C GLU A 647 -20.35 7.31 -1.28
N GLN A 648 -21.07 7.97 -2.19
CA GLN A 648 -22.53 7.88 -2.26
C GLN A 648 -23.03 6.50 -2.70
N ALA A 649 -22.14 5.70 -3.32
CA ALA A 649 -22.40 4.34 -3.73
C ALA A 649 -22.10 3.29 -2.65
N ILE A 650 -21.55 3.68 -1.49
CA ILE A 650 -21.19 2.75 -0.40
C ILE A 650 -22.40 2.00 0.10
N VAL A 651 -22.22 0.69 0.28
CA VAL A 651 -23.21 -0.24 0.80
C VAL A 651 -23.00 -0.48 2.30
N ARG A 652 -24.09 -0.55 3.05
CA ARG A 652 -24.09 -0.76 4.51
C ARG A 652 -25.04 -1.88 4.92
N ARG A 653 -24.78 -2.48 6.07
CA ARG A 653 -25.75 -3.37 6.72
C ARG A 653 -26.94 -2.57 7.20
N GLN A 654 -28.13 -3.17 7.07
CA GLN A 654 -29.33 -2.58 7.61
C GLN A 654 -29.35 -2.61 9.15
N ALA A 655 -28.75 -3.64 9.76
CA ALA A 655 -28.83 -3.90 11.20
C ALA A 655 -28.14 -2.83 12.05
N ASP A 656 -26.94 -2.42 11.68
CA ASP A 656 -26.07 -1.52 12.46
C ASP A 656 -25.52 -0.34 11.66
N ARG A 657 -25.87 -0.24 10.37
CA ARG A 657 -25.39 0.77 9.42
C ARG A 657 -23.88 0.73 9.15
N SER A 658 -23.20 -0.32 9.60
CA SER A 658 -21.76 -0.49 9.29
C SER A 658 -21.55 -0.73 7.80
N GLU A 659 -20.45 -0.24 7.28
CA GLU A 659 -20.00 -0.50 5.91
C GLU A 659 -19.61 -1.97 5.78
N ILE A 660 -19.88 -2.56 4.63
CA ILE A 660 -19.36 -3.89 4.31
C ILE A 660 -18.02 -3.72 3.69
N LYS A 661 -16.99 -4.20 4.37
CA LYS A 661 -15.62 -4.13 3.89
C LYS A 661 -15.31 -5.30 2.96
N GLU A 662 -14.39 -5.09 2.04
CA GLU A 662 -13.95 -6.09 1.07
C GLU A 662 -13.43 -7.37 1.77
N TRP A 663 -12.58 -7.21 2.79
CA TRP A 663 -12.08 -8.35 3.58
C TRP A 663 -13.19 -9.10 4.33
N GLU A 664 -14.27 -8.43 4.67
CA GLU A 664 -15.42 -9.04 5.34
C GLU A 664 -16.25 -9.84 4.35
N ALA A 665 -16.50 -9.29 3.15
CA ALA A 665 -17.15 -10.03 2.06
C ALA A 665 -16.33 -11.28 1.70
N LEU A 666 -15.02 -11.17 1.63
CA LEU A 666 -14.10 -12.29 1.38
C LEU A 666 -14.24 -13.36 2.46
N GLY A 667 -14.23 -12.97 3.74
CA GLY A 667 -14.44 -13.89 4.87
C GLY A 667 -15.79 -14.61 4.80
N MET A 668 -16.87 -13.89 4.55
CA MET A 668 -18.25 -14.45 4.44
C MET A 668 -18.33 -15.49 3.31
N TYR A 669 -17.78 -15.17 2.15
CA TYR A 669 -17.82 -16.10 1.02
C TYR A 669 -16.94 -17.33 1.26
N VAL A 670 -15.71 -17.17 1.76
CA VAL A 670 -14.81 -18.29 2.07
C VAL A 670 -15.45 -19.22 3.09
N ALA A 671 -16.07 -18.70 4.15
CA ALA A 671 -16.76 -19.52 5.15
C ALA A 671 -17.94 -20.29 4.52
N ALA A 672 -18.79 -19.61 3.74
CA ALA A 672 -19.95 -20.23 3.10
C ALA A 672 -19.55 -21.27 2.04
N ALA A 673 -18.62 -20.93 1.15
CA ALA A 673 -18.13 -21.82 0.10
C ALA A 673 -17.44 -23.06 0.68
N SER A 674 -16.67 -22.89 1.76
CA SER A 674 -16.00 -24.00 2.45
C SER A 674 -16.99 -24.89 3.17
N GLN A 675 -18.00 -24.33 3.82
CA GLN A 675 -19.08 -25.12 4.45
C GLN A 675 -19.79 -25.98 3.41
N ALA A 676 -20.09 -25.43 2.23
CA ALA A 676 -20.70 -26.16 1.12
C ALA A 676 -19.77 -27.23 0.51
N ASN A 677 -18.46 -27.16 0.74
CA ASN A 677 -17.43 -28.02 0.19
C ASN A 677 -16.66 -28.81 1.28
N ALA A 678 -17.37 -29.33 2.27
CA ALA A 678 -16.81 -30.15 3.35
C ALA A 678 -15.64 -29.49 4.14
N GLY A 679 -15.72 -28.18 4.37
CA GLY A 679 -14.75 -27.40 5.12
C GLY A 679 -13.53 -26.94 4.29
N LYS A 680 -13.50 -27.18 3.00
CA LYS A 680 -12.38 -26.88 2.11
C LYS A 680 -12.75 -25.78 1.10
N LEU A 681 -11.78 -24.94 0.74
CA LEU A 681 -11.98 -24.04 -0.38
C LEU A 681 -12.18 -24.82 -1.69
N PRO A 682 -13.17 -24.47 -2.54
CA PRO A 682 -13.42 -25.18 -3.80
C PRO A 682 -12.23 -25.13 -4.77
N ALA A 683 -11.99 -26.25 -5.48
CA ALA A 683 -10.89 -26.39 -6.44
C ALA A 683 -10.95 -25.43 -7.64
N ARG A 684 -12.06 -24.70 -7.84
CA ARG A 684 -12.14 -23.62 -8.84
C ARG A 684 -11.15 -22.49 -8.60
N TYR A 685 -10.59 -22.37 -7.38
CA TYR A 685 -9.56 -21.39 -7.00
C TYR A 685 -8.14 -21.99 -6.97
N ASP A 686 -7.98 -23.21 -7.46
CA ASP A 686 -6.69 -23.82 -7.73
C ASP A 686 -6.24 -23.46 -9.14
N ALA A 687 -5.30 -22.56 -9.29
CA ALA A 687 -4.80 -22.08 -10.58
C ALA A 687 -4.26 -23.21 -11.48
N THR A 688 -3.91 -24.37 -10.90
CA THR A 688 -3.41 -25.54 -11.63
C THR A 688 -4.53 -26.49 -12.06
N SER A 689 -5.76 -26.29 -11.59
CA SER A 689 -6.88 -27.18 -11.85
C SER A 689 -7.52 -26.97 -13.23
N ALA A 690 -8.03 -28.06 -13.81
CA ALA A 690 -8.85 -27.98 -15.02
C ALA A 690 -10.14 -27.17 -14.77
N THR A 691 -10.64 -27.15 -13.55
CA THR A 691 -11.84 -26.40 -13.16
C THR A 691 -11.60 -24.91 -13.25
N PHE A 692 -10.47 -24.40 -12.72
CA PHE A 692 -10.09 -23.00 -12.86
C PHE A 692 -9.97 -22.60 -14.33
N ALA A 693 -9.24 -23.41 -15.13
CA ALA A 693 -9.07 -23.17 -16.56
C ALA A 693 -10.40 -23.11 -17.33
N ALA A 694 -11.38 -23.96 -16.98
CA ALA A 694 -12.69 -23.99 -17.62
C ALA A 694 -13.60 -22.81 -17.21
N LEU A 695 -13.40 -22.24 -16.01
CA LEU A 695 -14.24 -21.18 -15.46
C LEU A 695 -13.65 -19.77 -15.62
N ARG A 696 -12.51 -19.63 -16.31
CA ARG A 696 -11.85 -18.33 -16.51
C ARG A 696 -12.83 -17.24 -16.97
N ARG A 697 -12.66 -16.07 -16.39
CA ARG A 697 -13.49 -14.86 -16.62
C ARG A 697 -12.97 -14.00 -17.75
N THR A 698 -11.67 -14.13 -18.05
CA THR A 698 -11.00 -13.40 -19.11
C THR A 698 -10.36 -14.35 -20.10
N SER A 699 -10.35 -13.99 -21.37
CA SER A 699 -9.66 -14.72 -22.42
C SER A 699 -8.96 -13.76 -23.35
N CYS A 700 -7.65 -13.90 -23.41
CA CYS A 700 -6.76 -13.04 -24.20
C CYS A 700 -6.35 -13.71 -25.51
N LYS A 701 -6.24 -12.92 -26.58
CA LYS A 701 -5.64 -13.31 -27.87
C LYS A 701 -4.65 -12.23 -28.29
N GLY A 702 -3.55 -12.61 -28.94
CA GLY A 702 -2.53 -11.69 -29.46
C GLY A 702 -1.18 -11.83 -28.78
N SER A 703 -0.20 -11.06 -29.22
CA SER A 703 1.20 -11.20 -28.82
C SER A 703 1.54 -10.74 -27.41
N LEU A 704 0.65 -9.95 -26.78
CA LEU A 704 0.84 -9.46 -25.41
C LEU A 704 0.21 -10.42 -24.36
N CYS A 705 -0.53 -11.44 -24.79
CA CYS A 705 -1.09 -12.42 -23.89
C CYS A 705 0.04 -13.34 -23.38
N GLU A 706 0.12 -13.53 -22.08
CA GLU A 706 0.97 -14.59 -21.55
C GLU A 706 0.40 -15.97 -21.96
N PRO A 707 1.25 -16.97 -22.20
CA PRO A 707 0.83 -18.30 -22.63
C PRO A 707 0.00 -19.06 -21.60
#